data_08afbc3d5e829797d3eea9444fe56062
#
_entry.id   08afbc3d5e829797d3eea9444fe56062
#
_cell.length_a   1.000
_cell.length_b   1.000
_cell.length_c   1.000
_cell.angle_alpha   90.00
_cell.angle_beta   90.00
_cell.angle_gamma   90.00
#
_symmetry.space_group_name_H-M   'P 1'
#
loop_
_entity.id
_entity.type
_entity.pdbx_description
1 polymer ?
#
loop_
_entity_poly.entity_id
_entity_poly.type
_entity_poly.pdbx_seq_one_letter_code
_entity_poly.pdbx_strand_id
1 'polypeptide(L)'
;MIMCHKCNTLSCLILTSLFFNLYVLVCLLFTYIMNKGQQLWDNKSFHYITPSLINFISFTKNTINCFTTYPNCSFYSIRKRKSRRRLTRGVSVLPKMAGDETAIVSSGNMVFEPILEEGVFRFDCSTDAKNAAFPSVSFVDPKVRETPLMNIHQVPAFVPVFQSVAGQQVVTIELPPGTSLYGTGEASGPLERTGKRIFTWNTDAWGYGSGTTSLYQSHPWVLAVLPNGESLGVLADTTRRCEIDLQQEASIKFVSQPSYPIITFGAFASPADVLRSLSHATGTVFMPPKWSLGYHQCRWSYPYDARVREVARTFREKNIPCDVVWMDIDYMEGFRCFTFDQERFPDPQDLVKHLHQSGLKAIWMLDPGIKHEKGYFVYDSGSQKNIWIQTADGKPYIGEVWPGPCVFPDFTQAEARSWWADLVKDFISNGVDGIWNDMNEPAVFKTVTKTMPESNIHRGDADLGGPQPHSYYHNVYGLLMARSTYEGMKLAHENKRPFVLTRAGYLGSQRYAATWTGDNLSTWEHLHMSIPMVLQLGLSGQPLSGPDIGGFAGNATPKLFGRWMGIGAMFPFCRGHSETDTIDHEPWSFGEECEEVCRLALQRRYRLLPHIYTLFYVAHTQGAPVATPIFFSDPKDPDLRKVENAFLLGPLLIYASIERNQQLDKMQHQLPCGIWLSFDFKDSHPDLPALYLKGGSIIALAPPHQHVGQASDTDDLLLLVALDEDGKAEGILFEDDGDGYEYTRNGYRLTTYGAERQSSVVSVRVLKTEGSLKRPRRRLHVQLLLGGFAKIEAWGIDGETLQILIPSEKEVSNLVLLGQQEFRTRIESSRPIPDENDGAGHKGVELSRTPVDMRSGDWALKVVPWIGGRIIAMEHLPSEKPYSMIYSLKHVLLVYYMLFGYKVREAFIALDDEELLLSILYKLLKEYGSSSSY
;
A
#
# COMPACT_ATOMS: atom_id res chain seq x y z
N MET A 1 -24.77 21.11 7.10
CA MET A 1 -25.79 21.05 8.18
C MET A 1 -26.62 19.82 7.89
N ILE A 2 -26.24 18.64 8.36
CA ILE A 2 -26.95 17.37 8.19
C ILE A 2 -27.74 17.11 9.46
N MET A 3 -29.06 17.04 9.33
CA MET A 3 -29.98 16.80 10.44
C MET A 3 -29.93 15.34 10.86
N CYS A 4 -29.54 15.10 12.10
CA CYS A 4 -29.73 13.82 12.76
C CYS A 4 -31.15 13.74 13.38
N HIS A 5 -31.94 12.77 13.00
CA HIS A 5 -33.39 12.66 13.28
C HIS A 5 -33.76 12.14 14.70
N LYS A 6 -32.84 12.22 15.68
CA LYS A 6 -33.14 11.78 17.09
C LYS A 6 -32.39 12.65 18.14
N CYS A 7 -32.57 13.93 18.13
CA CYS A 7 -32.18 14.77 19.28
C CYS A 7 -33.40 15.39 19.93
N ASN A 8 -33.53 15.22 21.28
CA ASN A 8 -34.51 15.91 22.09
C ASN A 8 -34.25 17.43 22.05
N THR A 9 -35.33 18.20 22.03
CA THR A 9 -35.31 19.69 21.96
C THR A 9 -34.44 20.35 23.05
N LEU A 10 -34.23 19.71 24.17
CA LEU A 10 -33.39 20.21 25.27
C LEU A 10 -31.91 20.16 24.91
N SER A 11 -31.48 19.15 24.17
CA SER A 11 -30.07 19.01 23.70
C SER A 11 -29.70 20.06 22.64
N CYS A 12 -30.63 20.47 21.80
CA CYS A 12 -30.41 21.55 20.84
C CYS A 12 -30.30 22.93 21.49
N LEU A 13 -31.08 23.19 22.53
CA LEU A 13 -31.02 24.43 23.31
C LEU A 13 -29.71 24.56 24.09
N ILE A 14 -29.22 23.46 24.65
CA ILE A 14 -27.92 23.42 25.35
C ILE A 14 -26.77 23.63 24.36
N LEU A 15 -26.80 23.01 23.18
CA LEU A 15 -25.79 23.20 22.15
C LEU A 15 -25.78 24.64 21.60
N THR A 16 -26.94 25.24 21.36
CA THR A 16 -27.02 26.64 20.93
C THR A 16 -26.55 27.61 22.02
N SER A 17 -26.85 27.35 23.27
CA SER A 17 -26.35 28.16 24.42
C SER A 17 -24.83 27.99 24.60
N LEU A 18 -24.27 26.79 24.42
CA LEU A 18 -22.83 26.54 24.45
C LEU A 18 -22.10 27.21 23.28
N PHE A 19 -22.65 27.18 22.08
CA PHE A 19 -22.08 27.89 20.93
C PHE A 19 -22.16 29.42 21.13
N PHE A 20 -23.23 29.92 21.69
CA PHE A 20 -23.37 31.35 21.96
C PHE A 20 -22.39 31.82 23.05
N ASN A 21 -22.24 31.06 24.14
CA ASN A 21 -21.29 31.40 25.22
C ASN A 21 -19.83 31.25 24.73
N LEU A 22 -19.51 30.26 23.90
CA LEU A 22 -18.19 30.13 23.28
C LEU A 22 -17.90 31.31 22.33
N TYR A 23 -18.88 31.72 21.55
CA TYR A 23 -18.78 32.89 20.68
C TYR A 23 -18.55 34.20 21.47
N VAL A 24 -19.27 34.39 22.55
CA VAL A 24 -19.11 35.56 23.45
C VAL A 24 -17.71 35.53 24.10
N LEU A 25 -17.23 34.35 24.51
CA LEU A 25 -15.89 34.21 25.10
C LEU A 25 -14.79 34.54 24.08
N VAL A 26 -14.96 34.09 22.83
CA VAL A 26 -14.02 34.39 21.72
C VAL A 26 -14.03 35.90 21.40
N CYS A 27 -15.20 36.55 21.43
CA CYS A 27 -15.31 37.98 21.22
C CYS A 27 -14.68 38.80 22.35
N LEU A 28 -14.88 38.40 23.61
CA LEU A 28 -14.24 39.03 24.78
C LEU A 28 -12.71 38.87 24.78
N LEU A 29 -12.23 37.68 24.42
CA LEU A 29 -10.81 37.42 24.28
C LEU A 29 -10.19 38.26 23.16
N PHE A 30 -10.92 38.40 22.05
CA PHE A 30 -10.49 39.25 20.93
C PHE A 30 -10.40 40.72 21.29
N THR A 31 -11.39 41.22 22.05
CA THR A 31 -11.42 42.64 22.56
C THR A 31 -10.27 42.88 23.54
N TYR A 32 -9.97 41.90 24.39
CA TYR A 32 -8.84 41.98 25.34
C TYR A 32 -7.49 41.98 24.62
N ILE A 33 -7.32 41.15 23.61
CA ILE A 33 -6.09 41.07 22.80
C ILE A 33 -5.89 42.37 22.01
N MET A 34 -6.95 42.94 21.45
CA MET A 34 -6.87 44.22 20.74
C MET A 34 -6.50 45.37 21.66
N ASN A 35 -7.03 45.38 22.86
CA ASN A 35 -6.67 46.41 23.89
C ASN A 35 -5.22 46.25 24.40
N LYS A 36 -4.72 45.00 24.53
CA LYS A 36 -3.32 44.78 24.90
C LYS A 36 -2.35 44.95 23.71
N GLY A 37 -2.79 44.63 22.49
CA GLY A 37 -2.04 44.87 21.27
C GLY A 37 -1.78 46.35 21.00
N GLN A 38 -2.71 47.21 21.36
CA GLN A 38 -2.55 48.68 21.28
C GLN A 38 -1.46 49.22 22.20
N GLN A 39 -1.28 48.60 23.38
CA GLN A 39 -0.18 48.92 24.29
C GLN A 39 1.19 48.39 23.82
N LEU A 40 1.23 47.41 22.92
CA LEU A 40 2.47 46.87 22.35
C LEU A 40 2.84 47.55 21.02
N TRP A 41 1.92 48.30 20.41
CA TRP A 41 2.15 49.02 19.14
C TRP A 41 3.06 50.25 19.31
N ASP A 42 3.16 50.81 20.45
CA ASP A 42 4.04 51.92 20.72
C ASP A 42 5.54 51.55 20.82
N ASN A 43 5.87 50.26 20.73
CA ASN A 43 7.24 49.73 20.65
C ASN A 43 7.55 49.18 19.27
N LYS A 44 8.21 49.98 18.43
CA LYS A 44 8.62 49.81 17.02
C LYS A 44 9.23 48.44 16.66
N SER A 45 8.49 47.37 16.65
CA SER A 45 9.04 46.04 16.22
C SER A 45 8.07 45.13 15.46
N PHE A 46 7.02 45.61 14.80
CA PHE A 46 6.09 44.77 14.06
C PHE A 46 5.68 45.36 12.70
N HIS A 47 6.37 45.00 11.64
CA HIS A 47 6.07 45.47 10.26
C HIS A 47 5.44 44.41 9.31
N TYR A 48 5.00 43.22 9.76
CA TYR A 48 4.59 42.12 8.82
C TYR A 48 3.26 41.41 9.14
N ILE A 49 2.20 42.07 9.64
CA ILE A 49 0.92 41.34 9.92
C ILE A 49 -0.34 42.07 9.38
N THR A 50 -0.29 42.81 8.31
CA THR A 50 -1.43 43.63 7.94
C THR A 50 -2.46 43.08 6.92
N PRO A 51 -2.17 42.26 5.89
CA PRO A 51 -3.20 41.95 4.90
C PRO A 51 -4.24 40.90 5.32
N SER A 52 -3.83 39.90 6.10
CA SER A 52 -4.74 38.79 6.50
C SER A 52 -5.72 39.15 7.60
N LEU A 53 -5.32 40.06 8.49
CA LEU A 53 -6.17 40.55 9.59
C LEU A 53 -7.27 41.49 9.08
N ILE A 54 -6.98 42.30 8.07
CA ILE A 54 -7.94 43.25 7.45
C ILE A 54 -9.04 42.44 6.70
N ASN A 55 -8.68 41.37 5.99
CA ASN A 55 -9.64 40.51 5.32
C ASN A 55 -10.55 39.73 6.29
N PHE A 56 -10.03 39.31 7.44
CA PHE A 56 -10.83 38.64 8.48
C PHE A 56 -11.79 39.59 9.16
N ILE A 57 -11.37 40.84 9.46
CA ILE A 57 -12.22 41.88 10.06
C ILE A 57 -13.31 42.29 9.06
N SER A 58 -13.04 42.35 7.76
CA SER A 58 -14.03 42.63 6.73
C SER A 58 -15.07 41.52 6.61
N PHE A 59 -14.65 40.24 6.68
CA PHE A 59 -15.55 39.08 6.64
C PHE A 59 -16.48 39.03 7.87
N THR A 60 -15.96 39.24 9.06
CA THR A 60 -16.76 39.26 10.31
C THR A 60 -17.72 40.46 10.36
N LYS A 61 -17.34 41.62 9.85
CA LYS A 61 -18.19 42.83 9.79
C LYS A 61 -19.35 42.62 8.82
N ASN A 62 -19.14 41.95 7.67
CA ASN A 62 -20.19 41.62 6.72
C ASN A 62 -21.16 40.54 7.24
N THR A 63 -20.67 39.57 8.03
CA THR A 63 -21.51 38.56 8.66
C THR A 63 -22.38 39.15 9.78
N ILE A 64 -21.88 40.09 10.55
CA ILE A 64 -22.65 40.83 11.60
C ILE A 64 -23.70 41.74 10.98
N ASN A 65 -23.42 42.42 9.89
CA ASN A 65 -24.41 43.26 9.19
C ASN A 65 -25.55 42.45 8.57
N CYS A 66 -25.31 41.21 8.18
CA CYS A 66 -26.36 40.28 7.66
C CYS A 66 -27.37 39.88 8.76
N PHE A 67 -26.94 39.78 10.03
CA PHE A 67 -27.84 39.46 11.16
C PHE A 67 -28.60 40.66 11.75
N THR A 68 -28.13 41.88 11.53
CA THR A 68 -28.77 43.09 12.09
C THR A 68 -29.84 43.67 11.15
N THR A 69 -29.94 43.28 9.88
CA THR A 69 -30.84 43.87 8.89
C THR A 69 -32.17 43.12 8.69
N TYR A 70 -32.40 41.98 9.34
CA TYR A 70 -33.67 41.24 9.24
C TYR A 70 -34.17 40.69 10.60
N PRO A 71 -34.92 41.47 11.35
CA PRO A 71 -35.42 41.05 12.69
C PRO A 71 -36.76 40.29 12.67
N ASN A 72 -37.33 39.91 11.54
CA ASN A 72 -38.65 39.27 11.47
C ASN A 72 -38.69 38.03 10.57
N CYS A 73 -38.35 36.87 11.14
CA CYS A 73 -38.76 35.58 10.60
C CYS A 73 -39.49 34.78 11.65
N SER A 74 -40.81 34.80 11.59
CA SER A 74 -41.72 34.03 12.46
C SER A 74 -41.76 32.56 12.01
N PHE A 75 -41.63 31.67 12.97
CA PHE A 75 -41.76 30.23 12.79
C PHE A 75 -43.22 29.83 12.56
N TYR A 76 -43.53 29.14 11.46
CA TYR A 76 -44.76 28.43 11.24
C TYR A 76 -44.64 26.97 11.67
N SER A 77 -45.51 26.56 12.57
CA SER A 77 -45.66 25.19 13.03
C SER A 77 -46.53 24.39 12.04
N ILE A 78 -46.07 23.27 11.53
CA ILE A 78 -46.87 22.34 10.72
C ILE A 78 -47.30 21.17 11.57
N ARG A 79 -48.63 21.08 11.85
CA ARG A 79 -49.29 19.93 12.44
C ARG A 79 -49.47 18.83 11.40
N LYS A 80 -49.16 17.59 11.78
CA LYS A 80 -49.46 16.36 11.05
C LYS A 80 -50.97 16.12 10.91
N ARG A 81 -51.41 15.81 9.70
CA ARG A 81 -52.64 14.98 9.50
C ARG A 81 -52.37 13.93 8.42
N LYS A 82 -52.64 12.65 8.81
CA LYS A 82 -52.74 11.51 7.90
C LYS A 82 -54.07 11.54 7.18
N SER A 83 -54.12 11.28 5.86
CA SER A 83 -55.25 10.55 5.25
C SER A 83 -54.87 9.99 3.88
N ARG A 84 -55.29 8.75 3.63
CA ARG A 84 -55.25 8.05 2.34
C ARG A 84 -56.35 8.57 1.42
N ARG A 85 -56.14 8.67 0.10
CA ARG A 85 -57.00 8.05 -0.95
C ARG A 85 -56.58 8.42 -2.38
N ARG A 86 -56.72 7.47 -3.17
CA ARG A 86 -56.69 7.20 -4.62
C ARG A 86 -57.08 8.33 -5.65
N LEU A 87 -56.27 8.32 -6.78
CA LEU A 87 -56.67 8.40 -8.19
C LEU A 87 -57.67 9.48 -8.68
N THR A 88 -57.19 10.36 -9.59
CA THR A 88 -57.64 10.39 -11.00
C THR A 88 -56.95 11.53 -11.76
N ARG A 89 -56.90 11.38 -13.09
CA ARG A 89 -56.28 12.25 -14.11
C ARG A 89 -56.86 13.68 -14.10
N GLY A 90 -55.97 14.65 -14.47
CA GLY A 90 -56.43 15.97 -14.93
C GLY A 90 -55.23 16.82 -15.33
N VAL A 91 -55.15 17.12 -16.61
CA VAL A 91 -54.22 18.04 -17.26
C VAL A 91 -54.57 19.47 -16.88
N SER A 92 -53.61 20.25 -16.37
CA SER A 92 -53.63 21.71 -16.48
C SER A 92 -52.25 22.32 -16.49
N VAL A 93 -52.03 23.16 -17.46
CA VAL A 93 -50.82 23.98 -17.72
C VAL A 93 -50.74 25.12 -16.71
N LEU A 94 -49.57 25.31 -16.04
CA LEU A 94 -49.20 26.61 -15.44
C LEU A 94 -47.67 26.79 -15.46
N PRO A 95 -47.13 28.02 -15.34
CA PRO A 95 -45.97 28.48 -16.07
C PRO A 95 -44.64 28.23 -15.37
N LYS A 96 -43.55 28.10 -16.17
CA LYS A 96 -42.17 28.00 -15.80
C LYS A 96 -41.72 29.14 -14.90
N MET A 97 -41.18 28.83 -13.74
CA MET A 97 -40.17 29.66 -13.09
C MET A 97 -38.79 28.99 -13.25
N ALA A 98 -37.80 29.80 -13.65
CA ALA A 98 -36.41 29.37 -13.82
C ALA A 98 -35.82 28.99 -12.44
N GLY A 99 -35.40 27.74 -12.30
CA GLY A 99 -34.61 27.22 -11.21
C GLY A 99 -33.55 26.34 -11.83
N ASP A 100 -32.33 26.39 -11.33
CA ASP A 100 -31.15 25.66 -11.80
C ASP A 100 -31.46 24.19 -12.07
N GLU A 101 -31.62 23.83 -13.33
CA GLU A 101 -31.65 22.47 -13.82
C GLU A 101 -30.20 21.97 -13.91
N THR A 102 -29.77 21.09 -13.00
CA THR A 102 -28.68 20.14 -13.26
C THR A 102 -29.16 19.22 -14.38
N ALA A 103 -28.83 19.60 -15.61
CA ALA A 103 -29.22 18.84 -16.81
C ALA A 103 -28.44 17.49 -16.77
N ILE A 104 -29.15 16.39 -16.50
CA ILE A 104 -28.68 15.04 -16.77
C ILE A 104 -28.85 14.85 -18.28
N VAL A 105 -27.75 15.00 -19.03
CA VAL A 105 -27.72 14.68 -20.46
C VAL A 105 -27.29 13.23 -20.60
N SER A 106 -28.21 12.30 -20.79
CA SER A 106 -27.91 10.95 -21.26
C SER A 106 -27.34 11.03 -22.68
N SER A 107 -26.08 10.60 -22.89
CA SER A 107 -25.46 10.65 -24.23
C SER A 107 -26.02 9.52 -25.11
N GLY A 108 -26.92 9.83 -26.00
CA GLY A 108 -27.42 8.90 -27.03
C GLY A 108 -26.39 8.54 -28.12
N ASN A 109 -25.12 8.95 -28.00
CA ASN A 109 -24.10 8.85 -29.04
C ASN A 109 -22.83 8.09 -28.59
N MET A 110 -22.93 7.23 -27.59
CA MET A 110 -21.82 6.38 -27.17
C MET A 110 -21.29 5.55 -28.34
N VAL A 111 -19.97 5.49 -28.47
CA VAL A 111 -19.29 4.63 -29.46
C VAL A 111 -18.43 3.60 -28.74
N PHE A 112 -18.31 2.40 -29.32
CA PHE A 112 -17.40 1.38 -28.82
C PHE A 112 -16.68 0.68 -29.95
N GLU A 113 -15.54 0.09 -29.62
CA GLU A 113 -14.74 -0.75 -30.53
C GLU A 113 -14.01 -1.86 -29.76
N PRO A 114 -13.82 -3.04 -30.35
CA PRO A 114 -12.90 -4.01 -29.82
C PRO A 114 -11.46 -3.49 -29.96
N ILE A 115 -10.65 -3.70 -28.91
CA ILE A 115 -9.24 -3.29 -28.88
C ILE A 115 -8.39 -4.41 -28.29
N LEU A 116 -7.08 -4.38 -28.54
CA LEU A 116 -6.06 -5.20 -27.91
C LEU A 116 -6.19 -6.71 -28.19
N GLU A 117 -7.26 -7.35 -27.76
CA GLU A 117 -7.53 -8.77 -27.92
C GLU A 117 -9.03 -9.10 -27.84
N GLU A 118 -9.41 -10.32 -28.09
CA GLU A 118 -10.80 -10.78 -28.04
C GLU A 118 -11.41 -10.60 -26.64
N GLY A 119 -12.61 -10.00 -26.57
CA GLY A 119 -13.30 -9.72 -25.30
C GLY A 119 -12.89 -8.40 -24.63
N VAL A 120 -11.97 -7.63 -25.21
CA VAL A 120 -11.60 -6.31 -24.71
C VAL A 120 -12.21 -5.20 -25.53
N PHE A 121 -12.95 -4.30 -24.88
CA PHE A 121 -13.68 -3.21 -25.55
C PHE A 121 -13.35 -1.85 -24.96
N ARG A 122 -13.18 -0.88 -25.85
CA ARG A 122 -13.12 0.54 -25.48
C ARG A 122 -14.46 1.20 -25.75
N PHE A 123 -14.92 2.01 -24.80
CA PHE A 123 -16.13 2.81 -24.86
C PHE A 123 -15.81 4.29 -24.66
N ASP A 124 -16.34 5.14 -25.53
CA ASP A 124 -16.27 6.59 -25.41
C ASP A 124 -17.69 7.18 -25.43
N CYS A 125 -17.93 8.27 -24.68
CA CYS A 125 -19.27 8.86 -24.59
C CYS A 125 -19.76 9.48 -25.93
N SER A 126 -18.83 9.74 -26.88
CA SER A 126 -19.14 10.19 -28.25
C SER A 126 -17.93 10.01 -29.17
N THR A 127 -18.13 10.14 -30.49
CA THR A 127 -17.03 10.16 -31.46
C THR A 127 -16.07 11.34 -31.21
N ASP A 128 -16.59 12.50 -30.84
CA ASP A 128 -15.77 13.67 -30.55
C ASP A 128 -14.91 13.45 -29.31
N ALA A 129 -15.47 12.82 -28.25
CA ALA A 129 -14.72 12.44 -27.07
C ALA A 129 -13.60 11.43 -27.39
N LYS A 130 -13.88 10.43 -28.23
CA LYS A 130 -12.90 9.47 -28.72
C LYS A 130 -11.73 10.15 -29.43
N ASN A 131 -12.04 11.10 -30.34
CA ASN A 131 -11.04 11.83 -31.12
C ASN A 131 -10.20 12.80 -30.26
N ALA A 132 -10.78 13.32 -29.19
CA ALA A 132 -10.11 14.23 -28.23
C ALA A 132 -9.41 13.54 -27.08
N ALA A 133 -9.52 12.22 -26.97
CA ALA A 133 -8.92 11.46 -25.86
C ALA A 133 -7.39 11.53 -25.89
N PHE A 134 -6.80 11.69 -24.71
CA PHE A 134 -5.34 11.63 -24.54
C PHE A 134 -4.81 10.20 -24.76
N PRO A 135 -3.54 10.06 -25.16
CA PRO A 135 -2.89 8.75 -25.22
C PRO A 135 -2.94 8.04 -23.85
N SER A 136 -3.16 6.73 -23.86
CA SER A 136 -3.09 5.95 -22.63
C SER A 136 -1.64 5.86 -22.12
N VAL A 137 -1.44 6.24 -20.86
CA VAL A 137 -0.12 6.09 -20.18
C VAL A 137 0.02 4.67 -19.61
N SER A 138 -1.10 3.99 -19.38
CA SER A 138 -1.12 2.63 -18.86
C SER A 138 -0.64 1.60 -19.88
N PHE A 139 -0.98 1.77 -21.13
CA PHE A 139 -0.78 0.74 -22.16
C PHE A 139 0.66 0.73 -22.68
N VAL A 140 1.13 -0.47 -23.01
CA VAL A 140 2.41 -0.63 -23.71
C VAL A 140 2.28 -0.14 -25.15
N ASP A 141 3.41 0.30 -25.73
CA ASP A 141 3.46 0.75 -27.13
C ASP A 141 2.92 -0.37 -28.06
N PRO A 142 1.91 -0.11 -28.87
CA PRO A 142 1.37 -1.09 -29.83
C PRO A 142 2.40 -1.64 -30.83
N LYS A 143 3.50 -0.89 -31.07
CA LYS A 143 4.59 -1.33 -31.96
C LYS A 143 5.40 -2.48 -31.38
N VAL A 144 5.35 -2.69 -30.06
CA VAL A 144 6.06 -3.78 -29.36
C VAL A 144 5.18 -5.03 -29.26
N ARG A 145 3.91 -4.92 -29.63
CA ARG A 145 2.91 -5.96 -29.45
C ARG A 145 2.53 -6.58 -30.80
N GLU A 146 2.52 -7.93 -30.87
CA GLU A 146 1.80 -8.62 -31.94
C GLU A 146 0.29 -8.38 -31.76
N THR A 147 -0.33 -7.69 -32.72
CA THR A 147 -1.78 -7.47 -32.72
C THR A 147 -2.47 -8.76 -33.18
N PRO A 148 -3.26 -9.43 -32.33
CA PRO A 148 -4.05 -10.57 -32.77
C PRO A 148 -5.11 -10.13 -33.78
N LEU A 149 -5.48 -11.06 -34.67
CA LEU A 149 -6.62 -10.85 -35.60
C LEU A 149 -7.91 -10.78 -34.76
N MET A 150 -8.45 -9.58 -34.60
CA MET A 150 -9.68 -9.37 -33.84
C MET A 150 -10.92 -9.59 -34.69
N ASN A 151 -11.94 -10.25 -34.12
CA ASN A 151 -13.26 -10.32 -34.70
C ASN A 151 -14.01 -9.00 -34.47
N ILE A 152 -14.15 -8.16 -35.51
CA ILE A 152 -14.79 -6.84 -35.43
C ILE A 152 -16.32 -6.90 -35.18
N HIS A 153 -16.91 -8.09 -35.20
CA HIS A 153 -18.35 -8.28 -34.95
C HIS A 153 -18.67 -8.72 -33.51
N GLN A 154 -17.70 -8.70 -32.61
CA GLN A 154 -17.96 -8.99 -31.19
C GLN A 154 -18.86 -7.95 -30.55
N VAL A 155 -19.74 -8.40 -29.68
CA VAL A 155 -20.63 -7.57 -28.89
C VAL A 155 -20.23 -7.66 -27.41
N PRO A 156 -20.04 -6.52 -26.72
CA PRO A 156 -19.68 -6.52 -25.31
C PRO A 156 -20.82 -7.08 -24.44
N ALA A 157 -20.47 -7.90 -23.44
CA ALA A 157 -21.45 -8.43 -22.48
C ALA A 157 -21.98 -7.36 -21.49
N PHE A 158 -21.15 -6.38 -21.17
CA PHE A 158 -21.45 -5.27 -20.25
C PHE A 158 -21.19 -3.95 -20.95
N VAL A 159 -22.19 -3.07 -20.94
CA VAL A 159 -22.15 -1.76 -21.63
C VAL A 159 -22.25 -0.64 -20.59
N PRO A 160 -21.24 0.25 -20.51
CA PRO A 160 -21.27 1.38 -19.58
C PRO A 160 -22.33 2.42 -19.98
N VAL A 161 -22.94 3.06 -19.00
CA VAL A 161 -23.84 4.21 -19.16
C VAL A 161 -23.07 5.48 -18.84
N PHE A 162 -23.00 6.40 -19.80
CA PHE A 162 -22.33 7.69 -19.68
C PHE A 162 -23.32 8.80 -19.34
N GLN A 163 -22.98 9.62 -18.36
CA GLN A 163 -23.74 10.80 -17.95
C GLN A 163 -22.78 11.98 -17.76
N SER A 164 -23.26 13.21 -17.99
CA SER A 164 -22.55 14.43 -17.63
C SER A 164 -23.27 15.10 -16.45
N VAL A 165 -22.58 15.29 -15.35
CA VAL A 165 -23.13 15.90 -14.14
C VAL A 165 -22.17 16.99 -13.66
N ALA A 166 -22.63 18.24 -13.62
CA ALA A 166 -21.82 19.40 -13.18
C ALA A 166 -20.43 19.49 -13.84
N GLY A 167 -20.35 19.17 -15.13
CA GLY A 167 -19.09 19.20 -15.90
C GLY A 167 -18.15 18.01 -15.68
N GLN A 168 -18.59 16.99 -14.91
CA GLN A 168 -17.87 15.73 -14.75
C GLN A 168 -18.52 14.65 -15.60
N GLN A 169 -17.71 13.73 -16.12
CA GLN A 169 -18.22 12.49 -16.71
C GLN A 169 -18.44 11.48 -15.59
N VAL A 170 -19.66 10.95 -15.50
CA VAL A 170 -20.06 9.86 -14.63
C VAL A 170 -20.32 8.64 -15.49
N VAL A 171 -19.67 7.54 -15.18
CA VAL A 171 -19.88 6.27 -15.90
C VAL A 171 -20.32 5.21 -14.92
N THR A 172 -21.42 4.52 -15.26
CA THR A 172 -21.97 3.43 -14.43
C THR A 172 -22.03 2.15 -15.24
N ILE A 173 -21.64 1.04 -14.60
CA ILE A 173 -21.79 -0.31 -15.14
C ILE A 173 -22.60 -1.11 -14.11
N GLU A 174 -23.78 -1.57 -14.54
CA GLU A 174 -24.63 -2.44 -13.71
C GLU A 174 -24.22 -3.90 -13.89
N LEU A 175 -24.19 -4.63 -12.79
CA LEU A 175 -23.74 -6.01 -12.70
C LEU A 175 -24.83 -6.90 -12.08
N PRO A 176 -24.78 -8.23 -12.25
CA PRO A 176 -25.69 -9.16 -11.59
C PRO A 176 -25.58 -9.05 -10.04
N PRO A 177 -26.72 -9.11 -9.31
CA PRO A 177 -26.70 -9.19 -7.84
C PRO A 177 -25.84 -10.36 -7.34
N GLY A 178 -25.09 -10.15 -6.24
CA GLY A 178 -24.14 -11.13 -5.69
C GLY A 178 -22.75 -11.09 -6.37
N THR A 179 -22.49 -10.09 -7.20
CA THR A 179 -21.14 -9.82 -7.71
C THR A 179 -20.27 -9.24 -6.58
N SER A 180 -19.04 -9.73 -6.46
CA SER A 180 -18.00 -9.18 -5.56
C SER A 180 -17.02 -8.31 -6.31
N LEU A 181 -16.58 -7.20 -5.69
CA LEU A 181 -15.72 -6.19 -6.31
C LEU A 181 -14.35 -6.12 -5.63
N TYR A 182 -13.29 -6.04 -6.45
CA TYR A 182 -11.89 -6.05 -6.02
C TYR A 182 -11.06 -5.06 -6.85
N GLY A 183 -9.75 -5.00 -6.63
CA GLY A 183 -8.85 -4.11 -7.34
C GLY A 183 -8.73 -2.75 -6.68
N THR A 184 -8.87 -1.66 -7.44
CA THR A 184 -8.77 -0.26 -6.99
C THR A 184 -7.35 0.22 -6.63
N GLY A 185 -6.32 -0.55 -6.99
CA GLY A 185 -4.94 -0.22 -6.66
C GLY A 185 -4.64 -0.34 -5.18
N GLU A 186 -3.82 0.55 -4.67
CA GLU A 186 -3.51 0.63 -3.26
C GLU A 186 -4.65 1.33 -2.51
N ALA A 187 -5.39 0.57 -1.75
CA ALA A 187 -6.47 1.08 -0.91
C ALA A 187 -6.58 0.29 0.39
N SER A 188 -6.80 0.98 1.49
CA SER A 188 -6.93 0.40 2.82
C SER A 188 -8.29 -0.27 3.03
N GLY A 189 -8.40 -1.07 4.09
CA GLY A 189 -9.64 -1.76 4.49
C GLY A 189 -9.77 -3.16 3.92
N PRO A 190 -10.99 -3.73 3.89
CA PRO A 190 -11.23 -5.14 3.56
C PRO A 190 -10.87 -5.50 2.11
N LEU A 191 -10.69 -6.81 1.87
CA LEU A 191 -10.37 -7.34 0.54
C LEU A 191 -11.51 -7.09 -0.45
N GLU A 192 -12.75 -7.36 -0.09
CA GLU A 192 -13.93 -7.08 -0.91
C GLU A 192 -14.30 -5.60 -0.81
N ARG A 193 -14.53 -4.93 -1.94
CA ARG A 193 -14.63 -3.47 -2.06
C ARG A 193 -16.05 -2.90 -2.10
N THR A 194 -17.09 -3.73 -2.10
CA THR A 194 -18.49 -3.24 -2.05
C THR A 194 -18.70 -2.35 -0.81
N GLY A 195 -19.38 -1.23 -1.00
CA GLY A 195 -19.59 -0.22 0.05
C GLY A 195 -18.47 0.80 0.18
N LYS A 196 -17.38 0.68 -0.56
CA LYS A 196 -16.23 1.59 -0.52
C LYS A 196 -16.35 2.70 -1.57
N ARG A 197 -15.65 3.80 -1.28
CA ARG A 197 -15.45 4.93 -2.15
C ARG A 197 -13.98 5.32 -2.09
N ILE A 198 -13.31 5.28 -3.24
CA ILE A 198 -11.86 5.45 -3.35
C ILE A 198 -11.59 6.58 -4.33
N PHE A 199 -10.56 7.37 -4.08
CA PHE A 199 -10.10 8.42 -4.97
C PHE A 199 -8.70 8.12 -5.47
N THR A 200 -8.51 8.05 -6.78
CA THR A 200 -7.19 7.94 -7.38
C THR A 200 -6.49 9.31 -7.31
N TRP A 201 -5.69 9.48 -6.28
CA TRP A 201 -4.86 10.65 -6.07
C TRP A 201 -3.68 10.26 -5.20
N ASN A 202 -2.52 10.09 -5.79
CA ASN A 202 -1.31 9.67 -5.06
C ASN A 202 -1.05 10.63 -3.91
N THR A 203 -1.03 10.11 -2.69
CA THR A 203 -1.00 10.94 -1.48
C THR A 203 0.00 10.36 -0.50
N ASP A 204 0.88 11.19 0.04
CA ASP A 204 1.68 10.87 1.23
C ASP A 204 0.74 10.66 2.42
N ALA A 205 0.46 9.41 2.75
CA ALA A 205 -0.57 8.98 3.68
C ALA A 205 0.02 8.34 4.94
N TRP A 206 1.05 8.93 5.52
CA TRP A 206 1.68 8.44 6.75
C TRP A 206 0.64 8.05 7.81
N GLY A 207 0.76 6.84 8.35
CA GLY A 207 -0.14 6.35 9.38
C GLY A 207 -1.60 6.23 8.94
N TYR A 208 -1.85 5.89 7.69
CA TYR A 208 -3.20 5.67 7.15
C TYR A 208 -4.00 4.66 7.98
N GLY A 209 -5.32 4.70 7.92
CA GLY A 209 -6.23 3.74 8.57
C GLY A 209 -7.18 3.10 7.56
N SER A 210 -7.99 2.13 8.02
CA SER A 210 -8.95 1.37 7.18
C SER A 210 -10.01 2.24 6.45
N GLY A 211 -10.15 3.51 6.85
CA GLY A 211 -11.05 4.49 6.20
C GLY A 211 -10.37 5.47 5.25
N THR A 212 -9.06 5.36 5.03
CA THR A 212 -8.33 6.27 4.14
C THR A 212 -8.72 6.01 2.69
N THR A 213 -9.04 7.07 1.93
CA THR A 213 -9.61 6.97 0.58
C THR A 213 -8.61 7.19 -0.54
N SER A 214 -7.41 7.69 -0.23
CA SER A 214 -6.31 7.91 -1.18
C SER A 214 -5.00 7.53 -0.52
N LEU A 215 -4.21 6.70 -1.18
CA LEU A 215 -2.89 6.26 -0.75
C LEU A 215 -1.83 6.59 -1.82
N TYR A 216 -0.71 5.89 -1.81
CA TYR A 216 0.46 6.22 -2.61
C TYR A 216 0.35 5.79 -4.08
N GLN A 217 -0.46 4.75 -4.38
CA GLN A 217 -0.62 4.19 -5.73
C GLN A 217 -2.05 4.32 -6.23
N SER A 218 -2.23 4.86 -7.43
CA SER A 218 -3.52 5.08 -8.06
C SER A 218 -3.74 4.17 -9.25
N HIS A 219 -4.75 3.29 -9.16
CA HIS A 219 -5.15 2.42 -10.26
C HIS A 219 -6.67 2.55 -10.46
N PRO A 220 -7.16 3.26 -11.47
CA PRO A 220 -8.60 3.45 -11.72
C PRO A 220 -9.22 2.20 -12.34
N TRP A 221 -9.10 1.07 -11.65
CA TRP A 221 -9.38 -0.29 -12.07
C TRP A 221 -10.24 -1.03 -11.07
N VAL A 222 -11.22 -1.78 -11.54
CA VAL A 222 -12.07 -2.67 -10.74
C VAL A 222 -12.12 -4.05 -11.39
N LEU A 223 -11.91 -5.09 -10.60
CA LEU A 223 -12.15 -6.49 -10.95
C LEU A 223 -13.47 -6.93 -10.31
N ALA A 224 -14.45 -7.33 -11.12
CA ALA A 224 -15.73 -7.87 -10.69
C ALA A 224 -15.74 -9.40 -10.87
N VAL A 225 -16.07 -10.15 -9.80
CA VAL A 225 -16.27 -11.60 -9.84
C VAL A 225 -17.76 -11.87 -9.75
N LEU A 226 -18.33 -12.38 -10.85
CA LEU A 226 -19.75 -12.63 -11.03
C LEU A 226 -20.21 -13.87 -10.21
N PRO A 227 -21.53 -14.02 -9.93
CA PRO A 227 -22.02 -15.16 -9.17
C PRO A 227 -21.73 -16.54 -9.79
N ASN A 228 -21.61 -16.59 -11.11
CA ASN A 228 -21.28 -17.81 -11.87
C ASN A 228 -19.77 -18.12 -11.94
N GLY A 229 -18.92 -17.26 -11.33
CA GLY A 229 -17.45 -17.38 -11.33
C GLY A 229 -16.75 -16.71 -12.52
N GLU A 230 -17.49 -16.32 -13.56
CA GLU A 230 -16.93 -15.45 -14.60
C GLU A 230 -16.50 -14.10 -14.02
N SER A 231 -15.59 -13.42 -14.70
CA SER A 231 -15.01 -12.20 -14.18
C SER A 231 -14.87 -11.13 -15.24
N LEU A 232 -15.10 -9.89 -14.83
CA LEU A 232 -15.02 -8.67 -15.64
C LEU A 232 -14.02 -7.71 -15.05
N GLY A 233 -13.10 -7.19 -15.87
CA GLY A 233 -12.26 -6.07 -15.52
C GLY A 233 -12.80 -4.77 -16.10
N VAL A 234 -12.73 -3.68 -15.35
CA VAL A 234 -13.14 -2.34 -15.80
C VAL A 234 -12.08 -1.32 -15.45
N LEU A 235 -11.56 -0.65 -16.47
CA LEU A 235 -10.56 0.42 -16.36
C LEU A 235 -11.18 1.75 -16.83
N ALA A 236 -11.12 2.77 -15.98
CA ALA A 236 -11.29 4.15 -16.38
C ALA A 236 -9.94 4.71 -16.86
N ASP A 237 -9.71 4.82 -18.17
CA ASP A 237 -8.40 5.22 -18.70
C ASP A 237 -8.20 6.73 -18.59
N THR A 238 -7.94 7.20 -17.37
CA THR A 238 -7.67 8.60 -17.04
C THR A 238 -6.57 8.72 -15.97
N THR A 239 -5.59 9.55 -16.23
CA THR A 239 -4.51 9.88 -15.28
C THR A 239 -4.93 10.90 -14.23
N ARG A 240 -6.05 11.57 -14.43
CA ARG A 240 -6.60 12.56 -13.49
C ARG A 240 -7.19 11.91 -12.26
N ARG A 241 -7.48 12.73 -11.27
CA ARG A 241 -8.25 12.29 -10.12
C ARG A 241 -9.57 11.66 -10.57
N CYS A 242 -9.78 10.42 -10.19
CA CYS A 242 -10.99 9.65 -10.46
C CYS A 242 -11.59 9.14 -9.15
N GLU A 243 -12.86 9.32 -8.96
CA GLU A 243 -13.61 8.67 -7.90
C GLU A 243 -14.09 7.31 -8.40
N ILE A 244 -13.80 6.26 -7.63
CA ILE A 244 -14.34 4.92 -7.80
C ILE A 244 -15.38 4.72 -6.69
N ASP A 245 -16.65 4.79 -7.04
CA ASP A 245 -17.78 4.64 -6.12
C ASP A 245 -18.38 3.23 -6.26
N LEU A 246 -18.19 2.41 -5.26
CA LEU A 246 -18.68 1.04 -5.15
C LEU A 246 -19.69 0.90 -4.01
N GLN A 247 -20.31 2.00 -3.58
CA GLN A 247 -21.24 2.01 -2.44
C GLN A 247 -22.57 1.33 -2.75
N GLN A 248 -22.94 1.27 -4.02
CA GLN A 248 -24.13 0.54 -4.49
C GLN A 248 -23.75 -0.90 -4.81
N GLU A 249 -24.46 -1.86 -4.23
CA GLU A 249 -24.29 -3.28 -4.56
C GLU A 249 -24.48 -3.54 -6.05
N ALA A 250 -23.65 -4.41 -6.62
CA ALA A 250 -23.70 -4.81 -8.03
C ALA A 250 -23.61 -3.62 -9.03
N SER A 251 -22.90 -2.55 -8.68
CA SER A 251 -22.69 -1.40 -9.55
C SER A 251 -21.27 -0.85 -9.39
N ILE A 252 -20.63 -0.53 -10.51
CA ILE A 252 -19.37 0.18 -10.57
C ILE A 252 -19.61 1.57 -11.11
N LYS A 253 -19.19 2.61 -10.39
CA LYS A 253 -19.31 3.98 -10.87
C LYS A 253 -17.99 4.71 -10.81
N PHE A 254 -17.59 5.32 -11.93
CA PHE A 254 -16.43 6.19 -12.05
C PHE A 254 -16.86 7.63 -12.26
N VAL A 255 -16.17 8.58 -11.59
CA VAL A 255 -16.40 10.02 -11.76
C VAL A 255 -15.07 10.73 -11.95
N SER A 256 -14.89 11.42 -13.08
CA SER A 256 -13.68 12.21 -13.36
C SER A 256 -13.93 13.32 -14.40
N GLN A 257 -12.93 14.13 -14.71
CA GLN A 257 -12.94 15.22 -15.70
C GLN A 257 -11.64 15.21 -16.53
N PRO A 258 -11.68 15.66 -17.77
CA PRO A 258 -12.84 15.79 -18.67
C PRO A 258 -13.41 14.42 -19.04
N SER A 259 -13.97 14.23 -20.24
CA SER A 259 -14.36 12.89 -20.73
C SER A 259 -13.15 11.97 -20.86
N TYR A 260 -13.35 10.70 -20.54
CA TYR A 260 -12.34 9.63 -20.57
C TYR A 260 -12.97 8.33 -21.06
N PRO A 261 -12.20 7.45 -21.74
CA PRO A 261 -12.70 6.15 -22.16
C PRO A 261 -12.83 5.18 -20.98
N ILE A 262 -13.75 4.23 -21.12
CA ILE A 262 -13.84 3.03 -20.29
C ILE A 262 -13.34 1.84 -21.11
N ILE A 263 -12.49 1.03 -20.53
CA ILE A 263 -12.03 -0.23 -21.13
C ILE A 263 -12.58 -1.39 -20.28
N THR A 264 -13.26 -2.33 -20.93
CA THR A 264 -13.71 -3.56 -20.28
C THR A 264 -12.89 -4.76 -20.76
N PHE A 265 -12.61 -5.69 -19.86
CA PHE A 265 -11.86 -6.93 -20.07
C PHE A 265 -12.76 -8.10 -19.68
N GLY A 266 -13.29 -8.80 -20.68
CA GLY A 266 -14.19 -9.93 -20.45
C GLY A 266 -15.67 -9.56 -20.58
N ALA A 267 -16.65 -10.35 -19.99
CA ALA A 267 -16.42 -11.38 -18.96
C ALA A 267 -15.61 -12.59 -19.50
N PHE A 268 -14.58 -12.96 -18.73
CA PHE A 268 -13.78 -14.16 -18.99
C PHE A 268 -14.13 -15.28 -17.98
N ALA A 269 -13.66 -16.51 -18.29
CA ALA A 269 -13.99 -17.69 -17.50
C ALA A 269 -13.48 -17.63 -16.04
N SER A 270 -12.42 -16.87 -15.77
CA SER A 270 -11.84 -16.76 -14.44
C SER A 270 -11.25 -15.36 -14.17
N PRO A 271 -11.07 -14.96 -12.89
CA PRO A 271 -10.38 -13.71 -12.54
C PRO A 271 -8.91 -13.72 -12.99
N ALA A 272 -8.27 -14.88 -13.08
CA ALA A 272 -6.90 -15.00 -13.58
C ALA A 272 -6.80 -14.62 -15.07
N ASP A 273 -7.81 -14.96 -15.88
CA ASP A 273 -7.83 -14.61 -17.30
C ASP A 273 -7.99 -13.08 -17.49
N VAL A 274 -8.81 -12.43 -16.65
CA VAL A 274 -8.93 -10.96 -16.63
C VAL A 274 -7.58 -10.30 -16.32
N LEU A 275 -6.83 -10.82 -15.33
CA LEU A 275 -5.53 -10.25 -14.97
C LEU A 275 -4.46 -10.49 -16.04
N ARG A 276 -4.50 -11.64 -16.75
CA ARG A 276 -3.62 -11.86 -17.91
C ARG A 276 -3.92 -10.86 -19.01
N SER A 277 -5.19 -10.65 -19.33
CA SER A 277 -5.61 -9.65 -20.33
C SER A 277 -5.21 -8.24 -19.94
N LEU A 278 -5.37 -7.86 -18.65
CA LEU A 278 -4.88 -6.58 -18.12
C LEU A 278 -3.36 -6.45 -18.30
N SER A 279 -2.61 -7.50 -17.98
CA SER A 279 -1.16 -7.54 -18.14
C SER A 279 -0.72 -7.47 -19.61
N HIS A 280 -1.47 -8.09 -20.54
CA HIS A 280 -1.25 -7.92 -21.97
C HIS A 280 -1.44 -6.45 -22.40
N ALA A 281 -2.44 -5.77 -21.85
CA ALA A 281 -2.70 -4.37 -22.14
C ALA A 281 -1.63 -3.44 -21.57
N THR A 282 -1.29 -3.59 -20.30
CA THR A 282 -0.48 -2.64 -19.53
C THR A 282 1.00 -3.02 -19.40
N GLY A 283 1.38 -4.16 -19.93
CA GLY A 283 2.70 -4.77 -19.76
C GLY A 283 2.76 -5.67 -18.53
N THR A 284 3.54 -6.77 -18.68
CA THR A 284 3.79 -7.70 -17.58
C THR A 284 4.76 -7.10 -16.56
N VAL A 285 4.81 -7.67 -15.36
CA VAL A 285 5.83 -7.31 -14.37
C VAL A 285 7.23 -7.57 -14.92
N PHE A 286 8.19 -6.70 -14.62
CA PHE A 286 9.58 -6.97 -14.95
C PHE A 286 10.05 -8.27 -14.29
N MET A 287 10.99 -9.00 -14.92
CA MET A 287 11.57 -10.18 -14.27
C MET A 287 12.54 -9.72 -13.16
N PRO A 288 12.20 -9.90 -11.88
CA PRO A 288 13.05 -9.40 -10.79
C PRO A 288 14.36 -10.18 -10.73
N PRO A 289 15.48 -9.56 -10.37
CA PRO A 289 16.68 -10.29 -10.02
C PRO A 289 16.38 -11.19 -8.80
N LYS A 290 16.87 -12.42 -8.81
CA LYS A 290 16.50 -13.45 -7.82
C LYS A 290 16.82 -13.01 -6.38
N TRP A 291 17.89 -12.25 -6.16
CA TRP A 291 18.27 -11.70 -4.85
C TRP A 291 17.21 -10.73 -4.28
N SER A 292 16.47 -10.03 -5.14
CA SER A 292 15.41 -9.11 -4.68
C SER A 292 14.16 -9.82 -4.15
N LEU A 293 14.09 -11.12 -4.29
CA LEU A 293 13.04 -11.96 -3.70
C LEU A 293 13.46 -12.56 -2.35
N GLY A 294 14.67 -12.31 -1.85
CA GLY A 294 15.12 -12.63 -0.50
C GLY A 294 14.49 -11.70 0.56
N TYR A 295 15.08 -11.65 1.74
CA TYR A 295 14.70 -10.73 2.79
C TYR A 295 15.53 -9.44 2.71
N HIS A 296 14.87 -8.32 2.93
CA HIS A 296 15.43 -6.97 2.92
C HIS A 296 15.31 -6.35 4.32
N GLN A 297 16.38 -5.78 4.82
CA GLN A 297 16.39 -5.03 6.08
C GLN A 297 16.61 -3.55 5.82
N CYS A 298 15.76 -2.73 6.35
CA CYS A 298 15.77 -1.27 6.27
C CYS A 298 15.48 -0.65 7.63
N ARG A 299 15.88 0.59 7.81
CA ARG A 299 15.46 1.49 8.89
C ARG A 299 15.69 2.94 8.45
N TRP A 300 14.85 3.84 8.84
CA TRP A 300 15.10 5.26 8.84
C TRP A 300 15.63 5.69 10.22
N SER A 301 16.98 5.84 10.42
CA SER A 301 18.03 5.39 9.49
C SER A 301 19.04 4.52 10.21
N TYR A 302 19.90 3.85 9.44
CA TYR A 302 21.22 3.46 9.94
C TYR A 302 22.15 4.66 9.76
N PRO A 303 22.52 5.41 10.84
CA PRO A 303 23.02 6.78 10.71
C PRO A 303 24.47 6.88 10.22
N TYR A 304 25.21 5.75 10.10
CA TYR A 304 26.58 5.69 9.64
C TYR A 304 26.97 4.30 9.16
N ASP A 305 28.00 4.21 8.34
CA ASP A 305 28.45 2.98 7.67
C ASP A 305 28.82 1.86 8.65
N ALA A 306 29.41 2.19 9.80
CA ALA A 306 29.75 1.19 10.83
C ALA A 306 28.50 0.46 11.39
N ARG A 307 27.34 1.17 11.51
CA ARG A 307 26.08 0.53 11.92
C ARG A 307 25.56 -0.41 10.84
N VAL A 308 25.66 -0.02 9.57
CA VAL A 308 25.31 -0.89 8.42
C VAL A 308 26.14 -2.17 8.42
N ARG A 309 27.45 -2.06 8.62
CA ARG A 309 28.38 -3.21 8.74
C ARG A 309 28.03 -4.12 9.94
N GLU A 310 27.66 -3.52 11.07
CA GLU A 310 27.22 -4.26 12.26
C GLU A 310 25.94 -5.06 11.98
N VAL A 311 24.92 -4.43 11.39
CA VAL A 311 23.66 -5.10 11.02
C VAL A 311 23.94 -6.26 10.06
N ALA A 312 24.75 -6.03 9.04
CA ALA A 312 25.14 -7.06 8.07
C ALA A 312 25.84 -8.26 8.74
N ARG A 313 26.78 -7.99 9.64
CA ARG A 313 27.49 -9.01 10.42
C ARG A 313 26.52 -9.80 11.32
N THR A 314 25.62 -9.11 12.02
CA THR A 314 24.70 -9.73 12.97
C THR A 314 23.76 -10.71 12.29
N PHE A 315 23.25 -10.43 11.06
CA PHE A 315 22.48 -11.40 10.28
C PHE A 315 23.26 -12.70 10.08
N ARG A 316 24.54 -12.62 9.75
CA ARG A 316 25.39 -13.81 9.50
C ARG A 316 25.71 -14.56 10.79
N GLU A 317 26.08 -13.85 11.86
CA GLU A 317 26.38 -14.44 13.18
C GLU A 317 25.17 -15.17 13.77
N LYS A 318 23.96 -14.62 13.57
CA LYS A 318 22.72 -15.20 14.07
C LYS A 318 22.08 -16.22 13.13
N ASN A 319 22.69 -16.50 11.98
CA ASN A 319 22.15 -17.41 10.96
C ASN A 319 20.72 -17.05 10.54
N ILE A 320 20.42 -15.77 10.38
CA ILE A 320 19.15 -15.26 9.89
C ILE A 320 19.33 -14.89 8.40
N PRO A 321 18.56 -15.48 7.48
CA PRO A 321 18.68 -15.19 6.06
C PRO A 321 18.37 -13.72 5.73
N CYS A 322 19.23 -13.10 4.88
CA CYS A 322 19.05 -11.72 4.41
C CYS A 322 19.86 -11.50 3.14
N ASP A 323 19.27 -10.83 2.14
CA ASP A 323 19.95 -10.50 0.89
C ASP A 323 20.30 -9.01 0.76
N VAL A 324 19.58 -8.11 1.45
CA VAL A 324 19.69 -6.67 1.17
C VAL A 324 19.69 -5.86 2.46
N VAL A 325 20.57 -4.87 2.54
CA VAL A 325 20.50 -3.78 3.54
C VAL A 325 20.27 -2.47 2.79
N TRP A 326 19.38 -1.64 3.33
CA TRP A 326 18.98 -0.37 2.73
C TRP A 326 19.58 0.81 3.46
N MET A 327 19.92 1.84 2.71
CA MET A 327 20.31 3.15 3.22
C MET A 327 19.21 4.16 2.90
N ASP A 328 18.61 4.66 3.96
CA ASP A 328 17.59 5.70 3.94
C ASP A 328 18.24 7.08 3.90
N ILE A 329 17.47 8.13 3.77
CA ILE A 329 17.83 9.51 3.42
C ILE A 329 19.09 10.10 4.12
N ASP A 330 19.39 9.66 5.34
CA ASP A 330 20.50 10.19 6.16
C ASP A 330 21.90 9.87 5.64
N TYR A 331 22.04 9.03 4.63
CA TYR A 331 23.35 8.86 3.95
C TYR A 331 23.74 10.07 3.10
N MET A 332 22.77 10.91 2.74
CA MET A 332 22.97 12.07 1.89
C MET A 332 23.59 13.23 2.64
N GLU A 333 24.40 14.03 1.98
CA GLU A 333 24.89 15.30 2.51
C GLU A 333 23.75 16.33 2.57
N GLY A 334 23.21 16.58 3.77
CA GLY A 334 22.11 17.52 3.97
C GLY A 334 20.88 17.20 3.13
N PHE A 335 20.55 15.92 3.00
CA PHE A 335 19.40 15.37 2.25
C PHE A 335 19.42 15.69 0.74
N ARG A 336 20.59 15.98 0.16
CA ARG A 336 20.77 16.24 -1.27
C ARG A 336 20.93 14.93 -2.04
N CYS A 337 20.03 14.64 -2.94
CA CYS A 337 20.10 13.44 -3.77
C CYS A 337 21.42 13.34 -4.55
N PHE A 338 21.90 12.12 -4.78
CA PHE A 338 23.15 11.82 -5.47
C PHE A 338 24.42 12.31 -4.76
N THR A 339 24.36 12.59 -3.45
CA THR A 339 25.50 12.93 -2.61
C THR A 339 25.69 11.92 -1.49
N PHE A 340 26.87 11.90 -0.89
CA PHE A 340 27.18 11.11 0.30
C PHE A 340 27.71 12.01 1.40
N ASP A 341 27.21 11.83 2.62
CA ASP A 341 27.74 12.50 3.81
C ASP A 341 29.12 11.93 4.14
N GLN A 342 30.15 12.78 4.02
CA GLN A 342 31.55 12.35 4.14
C GLN A 342 31.96 11.99 5.57
N GLU A 343 31.21 12.42 6.59
CA GLU A 343 31.48 12.04 8.00
C GLU A 343 30.83 10.70 8.33
N ARG A 344 29.63 10.48 7.84
CA ARG A 344 28.81 9.30 8.16
C ARG A 344 29.06 8.13 7.20
N PHE A 345 29.25 8.41 5.93
CA PHE A 345 29.50 7.44 4.85
C PHE A 345 30.74 7.87 4.02
N PRO A 346 31.94 7.83 4.63
CA PRO A 346 33.17 8.37 4.01
C PRO A 346 33.60 7.63 2.75
N ASP A 347 33.33 6.33 2.66
CA ASP A 347 33.66 5.47 1.51
C ASP A 347 32.49 4.53 1.18
N PRO A 348 31.48 5.01 0.42
CA PRO A 348 30.33 4.18 0.06
C PRO A 348 30.72 2.97 -0.80
N GLN A 349 31.79 3.05 -1.61
CA GLN A 349 32.26 1.93 -2.44
C GLN A 349 32.85 0.81 -1.58
N ASP A 350 33.62 1.13 -0.53
CA ASP A 350 34.15 0.16 0.40
C ASP A 350 33.04 -0.47 1.25
N LEU A 351 32.05 0.32 1.67
CA LEU A 351 30.86 -0.20 2.35
C LEU A 351 30.15 -1.24 1.48
N VAL A 352 29.82 -0.91 0.24
CA VAL A 352 29.13 -1.84 -0.68
C VAL A 352 29.97 -3.08 -0.93
N LYS A 353 31.28 -2.93 -1.15
CA LYS A 353 32.18 -4.07 -1.31
C LYS A 353 32.18 -4.99 -0.09
N HIS A 354 32.14 -4.44 1.13
CA HIS A 354 32.02 -5.23 2.37
C HIS A 354 30.69 -5.97 2.44
N LEU A 355 29.58 -5.31 2.06
CA LEU A 355 28.26 -5.95 1.98
C LEU A 355 28.27 -7.11 0.98
N HIS A 356 28.83 -6.92 -0.21
CA HIS A 356 28.96 -7.98 -1.22
C HIS A 356 29.80 -9.17 -0.72
N GLN A 357 30.89 -8.93 0.01
CA GLN A 357 31.70 -9.98 0.64
C GLN A 357 30.90 -10.80 1.67
N SER A 358 29.93 -10.16 2.30
CA SER A 358 28.99 -10.80 3.24
C SER A 358 27.77 -11.42 2.51
N GLY A 359 27.72 -11.38 1.17
CA GLY A 359 26.60 -11.87 0.37
C GLY A 359 25.34 -11.00 0.47
N LEU A 360 25.51 -9.71 0.77
CA LEU A 360 24.42 -8.74 0.85
C LEU A 360 24.50 -7.73 -0.29
N LYS A 361 23.36 -7.21 -0.71
CA LYS A 361 23.18 -6.13 -1.68
C LYS A 361 22.88 -4.82 -0.96
N ALA A 362 23.18 -3.70 -1.62
CA ALA A 362 22.96 -2.35 -1.13
C ALA A 362 21.92 -1.61 -1.97
N ILE A 363 20.85 -1.13 -1.36
CA ILE A 363 19.85 -0.28 -2.00
C ILE A 363 19.84 1.08 -1.33
N TRP A 364 19.81 2.14 -2.13
CA TRP A 364 19.90 3.52 -1.67
C TRP A 364 18.67 4.32 -2.12
N MET A 365 18.17 5.19 -1.23
CA MET A 365 16.97 5.98 -1.46
C MET A 365 17.28 7.24 -2.28
N LEU A 366 16.35 7.66 -3.15
CA LEU A 366 16.39 8.91 -3.92
C LEU A 366 14.98 9.54 -3.96
N ASP A 367 14.92 10.84 -3.64
CA ASP A 367 13.73 11.68 -3.74
C ASP A 367 13.69 12.48 -5.05
N PRO A 368 12.51 12.91 -5.53
CA PRO A 368 12.40 13.82 -6.68
C PRO A 368 12.67 15.28 -6.34
N GLY A 369 12.67 15.67 -5.07
CA GLY A 369 12.89 17.03 -4.61
C GLY A 369 14.35 17.44 -4.64
N ILE A 370 14.76 18.19 -5.67
CA ILE A 370 16.15 18.65 -5.84
C ILE A 370 16.32 20.02 -5.16
N LYS A 371 17.24 20.11 -4.20
CA LYS A 371 17.49 21.35 -3.45
C LYS A 371 17.75 22.52 -4.39
N HIS A 372 17.01 23.59 -4.23
CA HIS A 372 17.14 24.84 -4.98
C HIS A 372 18.37 25.62 -4.51
N GLU A 373 19.56 25.17 -4.92
CA GLU A 373 20.85 25.70 -4.46
C GLU A 373 21.85 25.76 -5.61
N LYS A 374 22.38 26.98 -5.90
CA LYS A 374 23.46 27.14 -6.90
C LYS A 374 24.77 26.55 -6.39
N GLY A 375 25.50 25.89 -7.26
CA GLY A 375 26.73 25.16 -6.92
C GLY A 375 26.45 23.67 -6.61
N TYR A 376 25.20 23.28 -6.39
CA TYR A 376 24.80 21.89 -6.30
C TYR A 376 24.66 21.31 -7.73
N PHE A 377 25.51 20.37 -8.09
CA PHE A 377 25.68 19.91 -9.48
C PHE A 377 24.38 19.37 -10.10
N VAL A 378 23.52 18.73 -9.32
CA VAL A 378 22.22 18.20 -9.77
C VAL A 378 21.28 19.37 -10.14
N TYR A 379 21.19 20.39 -9.27
CA TYR A 379 20.38 21.58 -9.53
C TYR A 379 20.91 22.37 -10.72
N ASP A 380 22.23 22.57 -10.80
CA ASP A 380 22.84 23.36 -11.87
C ASP A 380 22.67 22.70 -13.24
N SER A 381 22.91 21.38 -13.34
CA SER A 381 22.75 20.62 -14.60
C SER A 381 21.27 20.56 -15.06
N GLY A 382 20.32 20.34 -14.13
CA GLY A 382 18.90 20.38 -14.46
C GLY A 382 18.41 21.78 -14.88
N SER A 383 18.94 22.83 -14.23
CA SER A 383 18.63 24.22 -14.59
C SER A 383 19.16 24.61 -15.97
N GLN A 384 20.34 24.12 -16.35
CA GLN A 384 20.87 24.32 -17.70
C GLN A 384 19.99 23.69 -18.78
N LYS A 385 19.41 22.55 -18.49
CA LYS A 385 18.47 21.83 -19.37
C LYS A 385 17.02 22.35 -19.27
N ASN A 386 16.74 23.25 -18.30
CA ASN A 386 15.41 23.81 -18.06
C ASN A 386 14.31 22.73 -17.90
N ILE A 387 14.55 21.71 -17.10
CA ILE A 387 13.70 20.52 -16.97
C ILE A 387 12.73 20.56 -15.79
N TRP A 388 12.64 21.67 -15.06
CA TRP A 388 11.81 21.77 -13.86
C TRP A 388 10.33 21.97 -14.17
N ILE A 389 9.44 21.41 -13.36
CA ILE A 389 8.00 21.73 -13.36
C ILE A 389 7.85 23.23 -13.12
N GLN A 390 6.93 23.87 -13.85
CA GLN A 390 6.71 25.30 -13.83
C GLN A 390 5.43 25.71 -13.12
N THR A 391 5.45 26.90 -12.52
CA THR A 391 4.24 27.63 -12.14
C THR A 391 3.56 28.21 -13.38
N ALA A 392 2.33 28.69 -13.25
CA ALA A 392 1.57 29.26 -14.37
C ALA A 392 2.26 30.46 -15.04
N ASP A 393 3.16 31.18 -14.35
CA ASP A 393 3.97 32.28 -14.90
C ASP A 393 5.28 31.84 -15.56
N GLY A 394 5.49 30.54 -15.71
CA GLY A 394 6.62 29.94 -16.43
C GLY A 394 7.92 29.85 -15.63
N LYS A 395 7.90 30.15 -14.33
CA LYS A 395 9.07 29.97 -13.45
C LYS A 395 9.12 28.54 -12.88
N PRO A 396 10.30 28.01 -12.53
CA PRO A 396 10.37 26.77 -11.80
C PRO A 396 9.51 26.82 -10.52
N TYR A 397 8.70 25.78 -10.31
CA TYR A 397 7.98 25.62 -9.05
C TYR A 397 8.97 25.27 -7.93
N ILE A 398 8.80 25.92 -6.77
CA ILE A 398 9.59 25.65 -5.57
C ILE A 398 8.65 25.15 -4.48
N GLY A 399 8.83 23.90 -4.05
CA GLY A 399 8.17 23.29 -2.91
C GLY A 399 9.17 23.01 -1.79
N GLU A 400 8.71 22.69 -0.59
CA GLU A 400 9.58 22.34 0.55
C GLU A 400 9.45 20.84 0.86
N VAL A 401 10.60 20.16 0.87
CA VAL A 401 10.78 18.77 1.32
C VAL A 401 12.04 18.67 2.20
N TRP A 402 12.63 17.49 2.39
CA TRP A 402 13.70 17.27 3.35
C TRP A 402 14.88 18.25 3.29
N PRO A 403 15.47 18.58 2.12
CA PRO A 403 16.58 19.54 2.06
C PRO A 403 16.11 21.00 2.16
N GLY A 404 14.81 21.29 2.37
CA GLY A 404 14.21 22.60 2.39
C GLY A 404 13.58 22.99 1.05
N PRO A 405 13.79 24.21 0.53
CA PRO A 405 13.27 24.62 -0.77
C PRO A 405 13.85 23.78 -1.92
N CYS A 406 12.97 23.15 -2.71
CA CYS A 406 13.34 22.24 -3.82
C CYS A 406 12.60 22.58 -5.10
N VAL A 407 13.23 22.25 -6.21
CA VAL A 407 12.61 22.14 -7.54
C VAL A 407 12.35 20.68 -7.85
N PHE A 408 11.45 20.40 -8.80
CA PHE A 408 11.02 19.05 -9.13
C PHE A 408 11.21 18.79 -10.63
N PRO A 409 11.89 17.71 -11.05
CA PRO A 409 12.05 17.37 -12.46
C PRO A 409 10.69 17.12 -13.12
N ASP A 410 10.52 17.60 -14.32
CA ASP A 410 9.35 17.32 -15.14
C ASP A 410 9.54 16.03 -15.94
N PHE A 411 9.34 14.88 -15.29
CA PHE A 411 9.52 13.57 -15.92
C PHE A 411 8.59 13.30 -17.11
N THR A 412 7.66 14.19 -17.41
CA THR A 412 6.85 14.12 -18.62
C THR A 412 7.64 14.47 -19.88
N GLN A 413 8.82 15.11 -19.73
CA GLN A 413 9.76 15.43 -20.80
C GLN A 413 10.83 14.32 -20.94
N ALA A 414 11.09 13.87 -22.17
CA ALA A 414 12.15 12.89 -22.46
C ALA A 414 13.54 13.37 -22.01
N GLU A 415 13.80 14.67 -22.16
CA GLU A 415 15.07 15.28 -21.72
C GLU A 415 15.26 15.16 -20.19
N ALA A 416 14.20 15.37 -19.40
CA ALA A 416 14.26 15.20 -17.94
C ALA A 416 14.46 13.74 -17.56
N ARG A 417 13.79 12.81 -18.25
CA ARG A 417 13.97 11.37 -18.03
C ARG A 417 15.39 10.92 -18.35
N SER A 418 15.95 11.36 -19.49
CA SER A 418 17.35 11.03 -19.85
C SER A 418 18.35 11.63 -18.88
N TRP A 419 18.15 12.89 -18.46
CA TRP A 419 18.99 13.53 -17.46
C TRP A 419 19.00 12.78 -16.12
N TRP A 420 17.83 12.35 -15.64
CA TRP A 420 17.72 11.54 -14.43
C TRP A 420 18.40 10.18 -14.59
N ALA A 421 18.21 9.53 -15.75
CA ALA A 421 18.83 8.25 -16.04
C ALA A 421 20.38 8.35 -16.07
N ASP A 422 20.94 9.44 -16.59
CA ASP A 422 22.40 9.68 -16.57
C ASP A 422 22.91 9.84 -15.13
N LEU A 423 22.20 10.60 -14.27
CA LEU A 423 22.56 10.73 -12.85
C LEU A 423 22.50 9.40 -12.11
N VAL A 424 21.44 8.60 -12.35
CA VAL A 424 21.33 7.25 -11.77
C VAL A 424 22.44 6.35 -12.24
N LYS A 425 22.79 6.37 -13.54
CA LYS A 425 23.91 5.61 -14.09
C LYS A 425 25.23 5.93 -13.36
N ASP A 426 25.50 7.22 -13.16
CA ASP A 426 26.72 7.66 -12.46
C ASP A 426 26.68 7.25 -10.98
N PHE A 427 25.53 7.33 -10.35
CA PHE A 427 25.35 6.92 -8.95
C PHE A 427 25.55 5.41 -8.73
N ILE A 428 25.08 4.58 -9.67
CA ILE A 428 25.27 3.12 -9.66
C ILE A 428 26.78 2.74 -9.75
N SER A 429 27.62 3.59 -10.33
CA SER A 429 29.07 3.35 -10.41
C SER A 429 29.76 3.25 -9.03
N ASN A 430 29.10 3.71 -7.96
CA ASN A 430 29.54 3.51 -6.58
C ASN A 430 29.30 2.08 -6.04
N GLY A 431 28.79 1.17 -6.88
CA GLY A 431 28.53 -0.23 -6.52
C GLY A 431 27.10 -0.50 -6.05
N VAL A 432 26.22 0.49 -6.12
CA VAL A 432 24.81 0.42 -5.72
C VAL A 432 24.08 -0.66 -6.53
N ASP A 433 23.34 -1.56 -5.86
CA ASP A 433 22.67 -2.69 -6.51
C ASP A 433 21.22 -2.39 -6.90
N GLY A 434 20.56 -1.46 -6.21
CA GLY A 434 19.18 -1.07 -6.45
C GLY A 434 18.89 0.35 -5.99
N ILE A 435 17.79 0.90 -6.45
CA ILE A 435 17.34 2.26 -6.10
C ILE A 435 15.93 2.20 -5.49
N TRP A 436 15.73 2.99 -4.45
CA TRP A 436 14.43 3.26 -3.86
C TRP A 436 14.00 4.69 -4.21
N ASN A 437 12.88 4.83 -4.93
CA ASN A 437 12.25 6.11 -5.21
C ASN A 437 11.19 6.39 -4.15
N ASP A 438 11.44 7.38 -3.29
CA ASP A 438 10.53 7.83 -2.24
C ASP A 438 9.97 9.22 -2.53
N MET A 439 8.99 9.69 -1.78
CA MET A 439 8.38 11.02 -1.82
C MET A 439 7.85 11.44 -3.21
N ASN A 440 7.58 10.51 -4.10
CA ASN A 440 7.33 10.73 -5.53
C ASN A 440 5.85 10.72 -5.94
N GLU A 441 4.92 11.10 -5.04
CA GLU A 441 3.51 11.40 -5.33
C GLU A 441 3.31 12.60 -6.29
N PRO A 442 4.08 13.67 -6.32
CA PRO A 442 5.21 14.13 -5.50
C PRO A 442 4.75 14.78 -4.19
N ALA A 443 5.36 14.37 -3.08
CA ALA A 443 5.09 14.95 -1.77
C ALA A 443 5.69 16.35 -1.64
N VAL A 444 4.96 17.25 -0.97
CA VAL A 444 5.42 18.60 -0.63
C VAL A 444 4.93 18.95 0.76
N PHE A 445 5.88 19.29 1.64
CA PHE A 445 5.59 19.68 3.03
C PHE A 445 4.86 21.01 3.10
N LYS A 446 4.22 21.27 4.24
CA LYS A 446 3.56 22.54 4.57
C LYS A 446 2.45 22.95 3.58
N THR A 447 1.93 22.02 2.78
CA THR A 447 0.75 22.22 1.94
C THR A 447 -0.42 21.39 2.45
N VAL A 448 -1.63 21.92 2.35
CA VAL A 448 -2.85 21.20 2.79
C VAL A 448 -3.10 19.95 1.92
N THR A 449 -2.72 20.01 0.66
CA THR A 449 -2.87 18.94 -0.32
C THR A 449 -1.75 17.92 -0.27
N LYS A 450 -0.71 18.13 0.56
CA LYS A 450 0.50 17.33 0.65
C LYS A 450 1.27 17.17 -0.68
N THR A 451 0.92 17.93 -1.68
CA THR A 451 1.56 17.95 -3.00
C THR A 451 1.57 19.36 -3.58
N MET A 452 2.19 19.53 -4.75
CA MET A 452 2.24 20.82 -5.44
C MET A 452 0.87 21.25 -5.99
N PRO A 453 0.68 22.56 -6.32
CA PRO A 453 -0.56 23.07 -6.89
C PRO A 453 -0.97 22.35 -8.17
N GLU A 454 -2.24 21.98 -8.29
CA GLU A 454 -2.81 21.33 -9.50
C GLU A 454 -2.64 22.15 -10.78
N SER A 455 -2.49 23.46 -10.67
CA SER A 455 -2.29 24.41 -11.77
C SER A 455 -0.85 24.53 -12.25
N ASN A 456 0.12 23.88 -11.59
CA ASN A 456 1.50 23.84 -12.09
C ASN A 456 1.54 23.21 -13.49
N ILE A 457 2.48 23.62 -14.31
CA ILE A 457 2.56 23.22 -15.71
C ILE A 457 3.68 22.22 -15.91
N HIS A 458 3.32 21.08 -16.47
CA HIS A 458 4.22 20.12 -17.08
C HIS A 458 4.30 20.36 -18.58
N ARG A 459 5.51 20.33 -19.14
CA ARG A 459 5.75 20.53 -20.57
C ARG A 459 5.92 19.19 -21.28
N GLY A 460 4.97 18.30 -21.04
CA GLY A 460 5.02 16.91 -21.46
C GLY A 460 5.25 16.73 -22.96
N ASP A 461 5.86 15.61 -23.30
CA ASP A 461 6.01 15.19 -24.70
C ASP A 461 4.65 14.87 -25.33
N ALA A 462 4.56 14.96 -26.65
CA ALA A 462 3.31 14.79 -27.39
C ALA A 462 2.71 13.38 -27.22
N ASP A 463 3.55 12.36 -27.08
CA ASP A 463 3.15 10.96 -26.86
C ASP A 463 2.58 10.70 -25.46
N LEU A 464 2.78 11.62 -24.52
CA LEU A 464 2.19 11.59 -23.17
C LEU A 464 0.98 12.55 -23.02
N GLY A 465 0.58 13.26 -24.07
CA GLY A 465 -0.54 14.20 -24.05
C GLY A 465 -0.15 15.68 -24.13
N GLY A 466 1.14 15.99 -24.33
CA GLY A 466 1.66 17.35 -24.48
C GLY A 466 1.68 18.17 -23.19
N PRO A 467 1.83 19.49 -23.28
CA PRO A 467 1.80 20.36 -22.11
C PRO A 467 0.44 20.34 -21.42
N GLN A 468 0.41 20.00 -20.11
CA GLN A 468 -0.80 19.87 -19.32
C GLN A 468 -0.56 20.38 -17.88
N PRO A 469 -1.62 20.74 -17.14
CA PRO A 469 -1.52 21.07 -15.73
C PRO A 469 -1.17 19.82 -14.89
N HIS A 470 -0.60 20.06 -13.71
CA HIS A 470 -0.24 19.00 -12.76
C HIS A 470 -1.39 18.05 -12.44
N SER A 471 -2.62 18.54 -12.37
CA SER A 471 -3.82 17.72 -12.18
C SER A 471 -4.00 16.61 -13.23
N TYR A 472 -3.34 16.69 -14.39
CA TYR A 472 -3.33 15.62 -15.39
C TYR A 472 -2.22 14.60 -15.17
N TYR A 473 -1.04 15.05 -14.75
CA TYR A 473 0.15 14.18 -14.64
C TYR A 473 0.46 13.71 -13.22
N HIS A 474 -0.25 14.20 -12.22
CA HIS A 474 0.03 13.91 -10.80
C HIS A 474 0.17 12.40 -10.52
N ASN A 475 -0.83 11.62 -10.88
CA ASN A 475 -0.84 10.18 -10.58
C ASN A 475 0.23 9.36 -11.34
N VAL A 476 0.78 9.90 -12.43
CA VAL A 476 1.80 9.22 -13.24
C VAL A 476 3.22 9.72 -13.00
N TYR A 477 3.38 10.71 -12.13
CA TYR A 477 4.68 11.30 -11.81
C TYR A 477 5.65 10.24 -11.26
N GLY A 478 5.22 9.47 -10.26
CA GLY A 478 6.01 8.39 -9.66
C GLY A 478 6.34 7.27 -10.67
N LEU A 479 5.41 6.90 -11.54
CA LEU A 479 5.66 5.93 -12.62
C LEU A 479 6.76 6.43 -13.56
N LEU A 480 6.73 7.70 -13.97
CA LEU A 480 7.71 8.27 -14.90
C LEU A 480 9.10 8.41 -14.25
N MET A 481 9.17 8.73 -12.95
CA MET A 481 10.41 8.70 -12.18
C MET A 481 10.98 7.28 -12.11
N ALA A 482 10.15 6.28 -11.72
CA ALA A 482 10.57 4.88 -11.62
C ALA A 482 11.09 4.34 -12.97
N ARG A 483 10.41 4.68 -14.08
CA ARG A 483 10.87 4.39 -15.43
C ARG A 483 12.25 4.98 -15.69
N SER A 484 12.45 6.26 -15.38
CA SER A 484 13.72 6.96 -15.61
C SER A 484 14.87 6.34 -14.79
N THR A 485 14.56 5.95 -13.54
CA THR A 485 15.50 5.25 -12.65
C THR A 485 15.84 3.87 -13.19
N TYR A 486 14.85 3.09 -13.64
CA TYR A 486 15.04 1.77 -14.25
C TYR A 486 15.92 1.85 -15.51
N GLU A 487 15.66 2.81 -16.39
CA GLU A 487 16.42 3.06 -17.60
C GLU A 487 17.87 3.44 -17.26
N GLY A 488 18.10 4.29 -16.25
CA GLY A 488 19.43 4.66 -15.77
C GLY A 488 20.23 3.48 -15.23
N MET A 489 19.63 2.63 -14.43
CA MET A 489 20.26 1.39 -13.94
C MET A 489 20.63 0.45 -15.10
N LYS A 490 19.76 0.33 -16.11
CA LYS A 490 20.02 -0.48 -17.28
C LYS A 490 21.16 0.07 -18.13
N LEU A 491 21.31 1.41 -18.21
CA LEU A 491 22.45 2.06 -18.88
C LEU A 491 23.77 1.82 -18.12
N ALA A 492 23.71 1.72 -16.78
CA ALA A 492 24.89 1.41 -15.97
C ALA A 492 25.37 -0.03 -16.17
N HIS A 493 24.45 -0.98 -16.27
CA HIS A 493 24.71 -2.42 -16.36
C HIS A 493 23.76 -3.10 -17.33
N GLU A 494 24.06 -3.04 -18.63
CA GLU A 494 23.21 -3.57 -19.72
C GLU A 494 22.83 -5.06 -19.54
N ASN A 495 23.69 -5.85 -18.89
CA ASN A 495 23.51 -7.29 -18.71
C ASN A 495 22.91 -7.67 -17.36
N LYS A 496 22.54 -6.71 -16.49
CA LYS A 496 21.89 -6.95 -15.21
C LYS A 496 20.46 -6.42 -15.20
N ARG A 497 19.59 -7.13 -14.53
CA ARG A 497 18.21 -6.69 -14.30
C ARG A 497 18.17 -5.60 -13.23
N PRO A 498 17.63 -4.41 -13.51
CA PRO A 498 17.44 -3.38 -12.52
C PRO A 498 16.47 -3.82 -11.41
N PHE A 499 16.69 -3.31 -10.22
CA PHE A 499 15.69 -3.36 -9.15
C PHE A 499 15.40 -1.94 -8.66
N VAL A 500 14.16 -1.51 -8.83
CA VAL A 500 13.64 -0.24 -8.34
C VAL A 500 12.48 -0.54 -7.41
N LEU A 501 12.45 0.12 -6.25
CA LEU A 501 11.27 0.21 -5.40
C LEU A 501 10.69 1.61 -5.55
N THR A 502 9.39 1.76 -5.75
CA THR A 502 8.73 3.06 -5.84
C THR A 502 7.58 3.19 -4.85
N ARG A 503 7.48 4.34 -4.16
CA ARG A 503 6.35 4.61 -3.28
C ARG A 503 5.10 4.93 -4.09
N ALA A 504 5.16 5.99 -4.85
CA ALA A 504 4.05 6.36 -5.71
C ALA A 504 4.11 5.65 -7.07
N GLY A 505 2.93 5.36 -7.60
CA GLY A 505 2.81 4.70 -8.89
C GLY A 505 1.42 4.78 -9.49
N TYR A 506 1.29 4.20 -10.66
CA TYR A 506 0.08 4.11 -11.45
C TYR A 506 0.06 2.79 -12.21
N LEU A 507 -1.10 2.39 -12.72
CA LEU A 507 -1.21 1.19 -13.56
C LEU A 507 -0.21 1.26 -14.73
N GLY A 508 0.70 0.27 -14.81
CA GLY A 508 1.85 0.25 -15.73
C GLY A 508 3.21 0.39 -15.03
N SER A 509 3.25 0.77 -13.74
CA SER A 509 4.49 0.85 -12.95
C SER A 509 5.17 -0.51 -12.78
N GLN A 510 4.42 -1.61 -12.80
CA GLN A 510 4.94 -2.98 -12.70
C GLN A 510 5.97 -3.35 -13.76
N ARG A 511 6.05 -2.60 -14.85
CA ARG A 511 7.08 -2.77 -15.89
C ARG A 511 8.48 -2.38 -15.43
N TYR A 512 8.57 -1.53 -14.40
CA TYR A 512 9.80 -0.85 -13.99
C TYR A 512 10.14 -1.04 -12.51
N ALA A 513 9.15 -1.20 -11.63
CA ALA A 513 9.37 -1.15 -10.19
C ALA A 513 8.51 -2.13 -9.40
N ALA A 514 9.06 -2.57 -8.26
CA ALA A 514 8.32 -3.09 -7.13
C ALA A 514 7.70 -1.93 -6.34
N THR A 515 6.78 -2.23 -5.41
CA THR A 515 6.23 -1.25 -4.48
C THR A 515 6.05 -1.83 -3.08
N TRP A 516 5.84 -0.95 -2.09
CA TRP A 516 5.39 -1.35 -0.77
C TRP A 516 4.10 -0.60 -0.41
N THR A 517 3.45 -1.00 0.68
CA THR A 517 2.16 -0.41 1.09
C THR A 517 2.33 0.85 1.94
N GLY A 518 3.37 1.64 1.69
CA GLY A 518 3.65 2.92 2.35
C GLY A 518 3.84 2.82 3.86
N ASP A 519 3.61 3.93 4.56
CA ASP A 519 3.96 4.16 5.97
C ASP A 519 2.87 3.63 6.89
N ASN A 520 2.86 2.32 7.10
CA ASN A 520 1.92 1.59 7.95
C ASN A 520 2.28 1.72 9.45
N LEU A 521 1.34 1.38 10.33
CA LEU A 521 1.52 1.45 11.78
C LEU A 521 1.83 0.08 12.39
N SER A 522 2.61 0.05 13.47
CA SER A 522 2.91 -1.15 14.27
C SER A 522 1.70 -1.59 15.09
N THR A 523 0.62 -2.03 14.42
CA THR A 523 -0.64 -2.45 15.04
C THR A 523 -1.20 -3.73 14.44
N TRP A 524 -2.04 -4.44 15.18
CA TRP A 524 -2.74 -5.62 14.70
C TRP A 524 -3.70 -5.32 13.54
N GLU A 525 -4.29 -4.12 13.51
CA GLU A 525 -5.12 -3.65 12.38
C GLU A 525 -4.31 -3.59 11.09
N HIS A 526 -3.09 -3.04 11.14
CA HIS A 526 -2.23 -2.96 9.96
C HIS A 526 -1.63 -4.30 9.55
N LEU A 527 -1.33 -5.19 10.51
CA LEU A 527 -0.97 -6.57 10.18
C LEU A 527 -2.10 -7.26 9.40
N HIS A 528 -3.36 -7.12 9.86
CA HIS A 528 -4.52 -7.64 9.14
C HIS A 528 -4.61 -7.02 7.74
N MET A 529 -4.59 -5.68 7.63
CA MET A 529 -4.68 -4.97 6.35
C MET A 529 -3.55 -5.32 5.36
N SER A 530 -2.40 -5.79 5.84
CA SER A 530 -1.28 -6.17 4.96
C SER A 530 -1.68 -7.22 3.92
N ILE A 531 -2.49 -8.21 4.29
CA ILE A 531 -2.93 -9.26 3.36
C ILE A 531 -3.86 -8.67 2.27
N PRO A 532 -5.01 -8.01 2.60
CA PRO A 532 -5.86 -7.38 1.61
C PRO A 532 -5.12 -6.41 0.70
N MET A 533 -4.24 -5.55 1.24
CA MET A 533 -3.56 -4.52 0.45
C MET A 533 -2.58 -5.12 -0.57
N VAL A 534 -1.76 -6.10 -0.18
CA VAL A 534 -0.86 -6.81 -1.10
C VAL A 534 -1.65 -7.55 -2.19
N LEU A 535 -2.74 -8.21 -1.82
CA LEU A 535 -3.59 -8.90 -2.78
C LEU A 535 -4.26 -7.91 -3.75
N GLN A 536 -4.77 -6.76 -3.28
CA GLN A 536 -5.39 -5.74 -4.12
C GLN A 536 -4.41 -5.11 -5.11
N LEU A 537 -3.17 -4.87 -4.71
CA LEU A 537 -2.12 -4.44 -5.62
C LEU A 537 -1.87 -5.48 -6.72
N GLY A 538 -1.77 -6.76 -6.35
CA GLY A 538 -1.67 -7.87 -7.31
C GLY A 538 -2.86 -7.95 -8.25
N LEU A 539 -4.09 -7.81 -7.73
CA LEU A 539 -5.35 -7.75 -8.50
C LEU A 539 -5.49 -6.48 -9.36
N SER A 540 -4.63 -5.49 -9.15
CA SER A 540 -4.57 -4.25 -9.92
C SER A 540 -3.33 -4.15 -10.81
N GLY A 541 -2.67 -5.29 -11.11
CA GLY A 541 -1.54 -5.36 -12.03
C GLY A 541 -0.16 -5.13 -11.41
N GLN A 542 -0.04 -4.96 -10.09
CA GLN A 542 1.22 -4.75 -9.36
C GLN A 542 1.56 -5.96 -8.46
N PRO A 543 2.06 -7.08 -9.00
CA PRO A 543 2.22 -8.33 -8.25
C PRO A 543 3.44 -8.35 -7.31
N LEU A 544 4.47 -7.49 -7.53
CA LEU A 544 5.66 -7.42 -6.69
C LEU A 544 5.47 -6.34 -5.63
N SER A 545 4.79 -6.69 -4.56
CA SER A 545 4.47 -5.79 -3.45
C SER A 545 4.52 -6.49 -2.09
N GLY A 546 4.66 -5.71 -1.02
CA GLY A 546 4.64 -6.15 0.38
C GLY A 546 4.55 -4.97 1.34
N PRO A 547 4.19 -5.17 2.61
CA PRO A 547 4.18 -4.13 3.64
C PRO A 547 5.57 -3.93 4.25
N ASP A 548 5.73 -2.87 5.02
CA ASP A 548 6.80 -2.79 6.00
C ASP A 548 6.47 -3.74 7.16
N ILE A 549 7.27 -4.80 7.29
CA ILE A 549 7.06 -5.86 8.28
C ILE A 549 7.34 -5.32 9.68
N GLY A 550 6.36 -5.48 10.56
CA GLY A 550 6.41 -4.94 11.91
C GLY A 550 5.75 -3.57 12.05
N GLY A 551 5.48 -2.89 10.93
CA GLY A 551 4.99 -1.52 10.85
C GLY A 551 6.11 -0.50 10.79
N PHE A 552 5.95 0.53 9.94
CA PHE A 552 6.91 1.62 9.81
C PHE A 552 6.87 2.53 11.03
N ALA A 553 5.69 3.02 11.40
CA ALA A 553 5.50 3.97 12.48
C ALA A 553 5.03 3.31 13.79
N GLY A 554 5.66 3.68 14.90
CA GLY A 554 5.38 3.16 16.22
C GLY A 554 6.15 1.86 16.56
N ASN A 555 6.05 1.44 17.81
CA ASN A 555 6.80 0.31 18.34
C ASN A 555 6.01 -1.00 18.24
N ALA A 556 6.51 -1.96 17.49
CA ALA A 556 5.93 -3.28 17.46
C ALA A 556 6.18 -4.02 18.79
N THR A 557 5.23 -4.87 19.16
CA THR A 557 5.47 -5.83 20.25
C THR A 557 6.12 -7.10 19.69
N PRO A 558 6.83 -7.88 20.52
CA PRO A 558 7.49 -9.11 20.07
C PRO A 558 6.55 -10.04 19.30
N LYS A 559 5.33 -10.26 19.82
CA LYS A 559 4.34 -11.14 19.18
C LYS A 559 3.79 -10.60 17.89
N LEU A 560 3.51 -9.29 17.81
CA LEU A 560 3.09 -8.62 16.59
C LEU A 560 4.17 -8.74 15.51
N PHE A 561 5.43 -8.43 15.86
CA PHE A 561 6.54 -8.47 14.93
C PHE A 561 6.80 -9.89 14.41
N GLY A 562 6.87 -10.89 15.30
CA GLY A 562 7.12 -12.28 14.91
C GLY A 562 6.02 -12.85 14.00
N ARG A 563 4.74 -12.58 14.30
CA ARG A 563 3.63 -12.99 13.42
C ARG A 563 3.63 -12.25 12.10
N TRP A 564 3.96 -10.96 12.10
CA TRP A 564 4.08 -10.18 10.85
C TRP A 564 5.23 -10.68 9.99
N MET A 565 6.38 -11.06 10.60
CA MET A 565 7.47 -11.70 9.89
C MET A 565 7.05 -13.05 9.30
N GLY A 566 6.29 -13.85 10.05
CA GLY A 566 5.76 -15.13 9.58
C GLY A 566 4.95 -15.01 8.30
N ILE A 567 4.06 -14.00 8.22
CA ILE A 567 3.23 -13.72 7.05
C ILE A 567 4.05 -13.00 5.98
N GLY A 568 4.82 -11.99 6.36
CA GLY A 568 5.63 -11.16 5.46
C GLY A 568 6.64 -11.97 4.67
N ALA A 569 7.19 -13.04 5.27
CA ALA A 569 8.06 -13.98 4.58
C ALA A 569 7.36 -14.73 3.43
N MET A 570 6.03 -14.74 3.39
CA MET A 570 5.22 -15.36 2.32
C MET A 570 4.75 -14.36 1.26
N PHE A 571 4.89 -13.05 1.48
CA PHE A 571 4.53 -12.05 0.48
C PHE A 571 5.54 -11.99 -0.68
N PRO A 572 5.12 -11.55 -1.87
CA PRO A 572 6.01 -11.38 -3.02
C PRO A 572 7.24 -10.52 -2.71
N PHE A 573 7.08 -9.35 -2.11
CA PHE A 573 8.16 -8.51 -1.59
C PHE A 573 8.22 -8.62 -0.06
N CYS A 574 9.44 -8.75 0.51
CA CYS A 574 9.66 -9.05 1.92
C CYS A 574 10.72 -8.11 2.52
N ARG A 575 10.27 -7.04 3.17
CA ARG A 575 11.15 -6.03 3.78
C ARG A 575 10.72 -5.67 5.20
N GLY A 576 11.66 -5.67 6.17
CA GLY A 576 11.52 -4.99 7.45
C GLY A 576 11.95 -3.53 7.31
N HIS A 577 11.13 -2.59 7.81
CA HIS A 577 11.43 -1.16 7.81
C HIS A 577 10.70 -0.46 8.96
N SER A 578 11.35 0.54 9.58
CA SER A 578 10.79 1.33 10.68
C SER A 578 11.32 2.75 10.68
N GLU A 579 10.54 3.69 11.22
CA GLU A 579 10.91 5.10 11.31
C GLU A 579 11.91 5.40 12.43
N THR A 580 12.45 6.62 12.45
CA THR A 580 13.56 7.05 13.30
C THR A 580 13.24 7.00 14.80
N ASP A 581 12.03 7.36 15.21
CA ASP A 581 11.64 7.47 16.63
C ASP A 581 11.08 6.16 17.22
N THR A 582 11.41 5.02 16.60
CA THR A 582 11.00 3.69 17.06
C THR A 582 12.15 2.92 17.69
N ILE A 583 11.82 1.87 18.46
CA ILE A 583 12.80 0.83 18.80
C ILE A 583 13.33 0.15 17.53
N ASP A 584 14.46 -0.52 17.64
CA ASP A 584 15.00 -1.31 16.53
C ASP A 584 14.06 -2.44 16.12
N HIS A 585 13.76 -2.57 14.81
CA HIS A 585 12.88 -3.59 14.23
C HIS A 585 13.66 -4.66 13.45
N GLU A 586 14.90 -4.96 13.86
CA GLU A 586 15.61 -6.14 13.36
C GLU A 586 15.09 -7.40 14.05
N PRO A 587 15.17 -8.58 13.41
CA PRO A 587 14.65 -9.84 13.96
C PRO A 587 15.10 -10.17 15.38
N TRP A 588 16.30 -9.75 15.80
CA TRP A 588 16.90 -10.01 17.13
C TRP A 588 16.53 -8.98 18.20
N SER A 589 15.79 -7.93 17.85
CA SER A 589 15.50 -6.80 18.77
C SER A 589 14.37 -7.08 19.75
N PHE A 590 13.65 -8.20 19.57
CA PHE A 590 12.42 -8.53 20.30
C PHE A 590 12.52 -9.74 21.23
N GLY A 591 13.74 -10.18 21.58
CA GLY A 591 13.99 -11.35 22.43
C GLY A 591 14.15 -12.65 21.64
N GLU A 592 14.62 -13.69 22.33
CA GLU A 592 15.04 -14.97 21.72
C GLU A 592 13.90 -15.72 21.05
N GLU A 593 12.71 -15.72 21.65
CA GLU A 593 11.54 -16.42 21.10
C GLU A 593 11.08 -15.77 19.77
N CYS A 594 11.07 -14.45 19.71
CA CYS A 594 10.74 -13.72 18.49
C CYS A 594 11.82 -13.89 17.42
N GLU A 595 13.11 -13.82 17.81
CA GLU A 595 14.22 -14.06 16.89
C GLU A 595 14.14 -15.45 16.26
N GLU A 596 13.80 -16.48 17.03
CA GLU A 596 13.64 -17.84 16.50
C GLU A 596 12.49 -17.94 15.51
N VAL A 597 11.33 -17.35 15.81
CA VAL A 597 10.19 -17.29 14.87
C VAL A 597 10.57 -16.58 13.58
N CYS A 598 11.27 -15.46 13.68
CA CYS A 598 11.76 -14.73 12.50
C CYS A 598 12.75 -15.57 11.68
N ARG A 599 13.67 -16.28 12.32
CA ARG A 599 14.62 -17.18 11.66
C ARG A 599 13.89 -18.28 10.89
N LEU A 600 12.93 -18.95 11.54
CA LEU A 600 12.13 -20.01 10.92
C LEU A 600 11.30 -19.47 9.73
N ALA A 601 10.66 -18.30 9.90
CA ALA A 601 9.89 -17.66 8.85
C ALA A 601 10.74 -17.36 7.60
N LEU A 602 11.93 -16.79 7.81
CA LEU A 602 12.85 -16.47 6.72
C LEU A 602 13.43 -17.73 6.09
N GLN A 603 13.75 -18.77 6.87
CA GLN A 603 14.15 -20.06 6.32
C GLN A 603 13.06 -20.69 5.43
N ARG A 604 11.77 -20.56 5.79
CA ARG A 604 10.64 -20.96 4.91
C ARG A 604 10.70 -20.23 3.59
N ARG A 605 10.88 -18.89 3.61
CA ARG A 605 11.00 -18.09 2.38
C ARG A 605 12.12 -18.59 1.49
N TYR A 606 13.31 -18.81 2.06
CA TYR A 606 14.46 -19.24 1.27
C TYR A 606 14.31 -20.64 0.71
N ARG A 607 13.60 -21.54 1.40
CA ARG A 607 13.20 -22.85 0.83
C ARG A 607 12.24 -22.67 -0.35
N LEU A 608 11.32 -21.72 -0.27
CA LEU A 608 10.30 -21.45 -1.30
C LEU A 608 10.81 -20.58 -2.46
N LEU A 609 12.01 -20.00 -2.40
CA LEU A 609 12.52 -19.11 -3.45
C LEU A 609 12.49 -19.72 -4.86
N PRO A 610 12.82 -20.99 -5.11
CA PRO A 610 12.68 -21.57 -6.45
C PRO A 610 11.24 -21.53 -6.97
N HIS A 611 10.27 -21.77 -6.09
CA HIS A 611 8.85 -21.71 -6.41
C HIS A 611 8.41 -20.25 -6.66
N ILE A 612 8.73 -19.31 -5.75
CA ILE A 612 8.40 -17.89 -5.89
C ILE A 612 9.01 -17.30 -7.16
N TYR A 613 10.27 -17.63 -7.45
CA TYR A 613 10.97 -17.19 -8.66
C TYR A 613 10.32 -17.73 -9.93
N THR A 614 9.88 -18.99 -9.91
CA THR A 614 9.12 -19.60 -11.01
C THR A 614 7.78 -18.90 -11.23
N LEU A 615 7.07 -18.51 -10.15
CA LEU A 615 5.83 -17.73 -10.28
C LEU A 615 6.09 -16.36 -10.93
N PHE A 616 7.19 -15.68 -10.59
CA PHE A 616 7.57 -14.43 -11.25
C PHE A 616 7.94 -14.60 -12.73
N TYR A 617 8.58 -15.72 -13.10
CA TYR A 617 8.81 -16.05 -14.52
C TYR A 617 7.48 -16.20 -15.28
N VAL A 618 6.51 -16.90 -14.71
CA VAL A 618 5.17 -17.06 -15.30
C VAL A 618 4.43 -15.71 -15.35
N ALA A 619 4.52 -14.91 -14.30
CA ALA A 619 3.96 -13.56 -14.28
C ALA A 619 4.59 -12.65 -15.34
N HIS A 620 5.91 -12.70 -15.47
CA HIS A 620 6.66 -11.93 -16.47
C HIS A 620 6.34 -12.33 -17.91
N THR A 621 6.19 -13.63 -18.18
CA THR A 621 6.00 -14.12 -19.55
C THR A 621 4.54 -14.24 -19.98
N GLN A 622 3.62 -14.46 -19.03
CA GLN A 622 2.21 -14.77 -19.29
C GLN A 622 1.23 -13.83 -18.62
N GLY A 623 1.72 -12.88 -17.80
CA GLY A 623 0.85 -11.95 -17.04
C GLY A 623 0.01 -12.63 -15.94
N ALA A 624 0.39 -13.82 -15.50
CA ALA A 624 -0.32 -14.51 -14.43
C ALA A 624 -0.08 -13.80 -13.08
N PRO A 625 -1.08 -13.80 -12.16
CA PRO A 625 -0.88 -13.26 -10.82
C PRO A 625 0.06 -14.14 -9.99
N VAL A 626 0.80 -13.55 -9.03
CA VAL A 626 1.74 -14.25 -8.13
C VAL A 626 1.05 -14.66 -6.84
N ALA A 627 0.62 -13.67 -6.06
CA ALA A 627 -0.21 -13.90 -4.86
C ALA A 627 -1.67 -13.60 -5.17
N THR A 628 -2.57 -14.51 -4.79
CA THR A 628 -4.01 -14.38 -5.10
C THR A 628 -4.87 -14.71 -3.89
N PRO A 629 -6.07 -14.10 -3.78
CA PRO A 629 -7.08 -14.52 -2.82
C PRO A 629 -7.45 -15.99 -3.01
N ILE A 630 -7.92 -16.64 -1.94
CA ILE A 630 -8.22 -18.07 -1.99
C ILE A 630 -9.38 -18.41 -2.93
N PHE A 631 -10.29 -17.48 -3.21
CA PHE A 631 -11.39 -17.68 -4.16
C PHE A 631 -10.92 -17.87 -5.60
N PHE A 632 -9.66 -17.59 -5.94
CA PHE A 632 -9.10 -17.95 -7.26
C PHE A 632 -9.10 -19.46 -7.51
N SER A 633 -9.09 -20.28 -6.47
CA SER A 633 -9.24 -21.74 -6.61
C SER A 633 -10.66 -22.19 -6.90
N ASP A 634 -11.67 -21.45 -6.44
CA ASP A 634 -13.09 -21.66 -6.72
C ASP A 634 -13.84 -20.33 -6.70
N PRO A 635 -13.86 -19.59 -7.84
CA PRO A 635 -14.51 -18.27 -7.90
C PRO A 635 -16.04 -18.29 -7.69
N LYS A 636 -16.66 -19.46 -7.74
CA LYS A 636 -18.13 -19.62 -7.55
C LYS A 636 -18.53 -19.65 -6.08
N ASP A 637 -17.60 -19.99 -5.18
CA ASP A 637 -17.87 -20.04 -3.75
C ASP A 637 -17.90 -18.63 -3.14
N PRO A 638 -19.09 -18.15 -2.68
CA PRO A 638 -19.23 -16.80 -2.11
C PRO A 638 -18.57 -16.66 -0.74
N ASP A 639 -18.33 -17.75 -0.01
CA ASP A 639 -17.72 -17.68 1.32
C ASP A 639 -16.19 -17.55 1.21
N LEU A 640 -15.56 -18.18 0.21
CA LEU A 640 -14.14 -17.96 -0.07
C LEU A 640 -13.81 -16.51 -0.45
N ARG A 641 -14.78 -15.78 -1.00
CA ARG A 641 -14.62 -14.36 -1.39
C ARG A 641 -14.47 -13.41 -0.20
N LYS A 642 -14.78 -13.86 1.02
CA LYS A 642 -14.74 -13.08 2.26
C LYS A 642 -13.53 -13.39 3.13
N VAL A 643 -12.69 -14.36 2.74
CA VAL A 643 -11.54 -14.78 3.54
C VAL A 643 -10.40 -13.78 3.37
N GLU A 644 -9.93 -13.18 4.46
CA GLU A 644 -8.90 -12.13 4.48
C GLU A 644 -7.62 -12.54 5.21
N ASN A 645 -7.63 -13.67 5.90
CA ASN A 645 -6.47 -14.19 6.63
C ASN A 645 -5.75 -15.34 5.92
N ALA A 646 -6.03 -15.51 4.62
CA ALA A 646 -5.42 -16.54 3.80
C ALA A 646 -5.25 -16.09 2.35
N PHE A 647 -4.22 -16.62 1.69
CA PHE A 647 -3.94 -16.36 0.27
C PHE A 647 -3.18 -17.52 -0.36
N LEU A 648 -3.08 -17.49 -1.68
CA LEU A 648 -2.39 -18.48 -2.49
C LEU A 648 -1.09 -17.90 -3.09
N LEU A 649 -0.02 -18.71 -3.07
CA LEU A 649 1.15 -18.55 -3.94
C LEU A 649 1.17 -19.69 -4.95
N GLY A 650 0.54 -19.48 -6.11
CA GLY A 650 0.25 -20.57 -7.04
C GLY A 650 -0.59 -21.67 -6.36
N PRO A 651 -0.12 -22.92 -6.27
CA PRO A 651 -0.85 -24.02 -5.62
C PRO A 651 -0.64 -24.08 -4.09
N LEU A 652 0.17 -23.21 -3.52
CA LEU A 652 0.47 -23.15 -2.10
C LEU A 652 -0.50 -22.22 -1.38
N LEU A 653 -1.32 -22.77 -0.47
CA LEU A 653 -2.25 -22.03 0.38
C LEU A 653 -1.59 -21.75 1.73
N ILE A 654 -1.68 -20.48 2.16
CA ILE A 654 -1.10 -19.95 3.39
C ILE A 654 -2.24 -19.40 4.25
N TYR A 655 -2.37 -19.91 5.49
CA TYR A 655 -3.28 -19.41 6.52
C TYR A 655 -2.53 -18.73 7.65
N ALA A 656 -2.95 -17.53 8.05
CA ALA A 656 -2.28 -16.71 9.04
C ALA A 656 -3.13 -16.42 10.27
N SER A 657 -2.50 -16.28 11.43
CA SER A 657 -3.10 -15.71 12.64
C SER A 657 -2.88 -14.20 12.64
N ILE A 658 -3.95 -13.44 12.36
CA ILE A 658 -3.91 -11.98 12.19
C ILE A 658 -4.42 -11.18 13.39
N GLU A 659 -4.89 -11.87 14.44
CA GLU A 659 -5.36 -11.25 15.68
C GLU A 659 -4.49 -11.71 16.86
N ARG A 660 -4.37 -10.85 17.87
CA ARG A 660 -3.55 -11.09 19.05
C ARG A 660 -3.83 -12.43 19.74
N ASN A 661 -5.09 -12.76 19.95
CA ASN A 661 -5.53 -13.93 20.71
C ASN A 661 -5.77 -15.18 19.86
N GLN A 662 -5.57 -15.09 18.54
CA GLN A 662 -5.72 -16.25 17.66
C GLN A 662 -4.58 -17.23 17.88
N GLN A 663 -4.95 -18.53 17.87
CA GLN A 663 -4.01 -19.65 17.88
C GLN A 663 -4.27 -20.48 16.63
N LEU A 664 -3.26 -20.64 15.81
CA LEU A 664 -3.36 -21.25 14.48
C LEU A 664 -3.93 -22.67 14.53
N ASP A 665 -3.52 -23.46 15.51
CA ASP A 665 -3.95 -24.84 15.75
C ASP A 665 -5.42 -24.96 16.20
N LYS A 666 -6.04 -23.86 16.63
CA LYS A 666 -7.44 -23.78 17.06
C LYS A 666 -8.34 -23.06 16.05
N MET A 667 -7.77 -22.54 14.99
CA MET A 667 -8.55 -21.89 13.94
C MET A 667 -9.18 -22.92 13.02
N GLN A 668 -10.41 -22.66 12.59
CA GLN A 668 -11.03 -23.39 11.50
C GLN A 668 -10.54 -22.81 10.17
N HIS A 669 -9.80 -23.59 9.40
CA HIS A 669 -9.34 -23.21 8.08
C HIS A 669 -10.40 -23.61 7.04
N GLN A 670 -10.92 -22.60 6.32
CA GLN A 670 -11.85 -22.82 5.21
C GLN A 670 -11.02 -23.18 3.96
N LEU A 671 -11.01 -24.45 3.58
CA LEU A 671 -10.29 -24.92 2.41
C LEU A 671 -11.21 -24.84 1.18
N PRO A 672 -10.67 -24.42 -0.01
CA PRO A 672 -11.42 -24.51 -1.27
C PRO A 672 -11.73 -25.97 -1.64
N CYS A 673 -12.67 -26.17 -2.57
CA CYS A 673 -13.01 -27.49 -3.09
C CYS A 673 -11.77 -28.23 -3.62
N GLY A 674 -11.74 -29.57 -3.46
CA GLY A 674 -10.65 -30.45 -3.85
C GLY A 674 -9.71 -30.86 -2.71
N ILE A 675 -8.60 -31.49 -3.04
CA ILE A 675 -7.61 -32.00 -2.09
C ILE A 675 -6.65 -30.89 -1.69
N TRP A 676 -6.48 -30.70 -0.38
CA TRP A 676 -5.47 -29.81 0.20
C TRP A 676 -4.73 -30.54 1.31
N LEU A 677 -3.43 -30.73 1.16
CA LEU A 677 -2.61 -31.51 2.07
C LEU A 677 -1.73 -30.59 2.93
N SER A 678 -1.93 -30.63 4.24
CA SER A 678 -1.11 -29.89 5.21
C SER A 678 0.31 -30.45 5.27
N PHE A 679 1.28 -29.57 5.38
CA PHE A 679 2.69 -29.92 5.55
C PHE A 679 3.45 -28.83 6.34
N ASP A 680 4.65 -29.18 6.79
CA ASP A 680 5.64 -28.27 7.34
C ASP A 680 7.05 -28.66 6.93
N PHE A 681 8.03 -27.85 7.30
CA PHE A 681 9.46 -28.14 7.11
C PHE A 681 10.12 -28.65 8.39
N LYS A 682 9.37 -29.25 9.32
CA LYS A 682 9.72 -29.56 10.70
C LYS A 682 9.97 -28.31 11.55
N ASP A 683 9.33 -27.25 11.22
CA ASP A 683 9.45 -25.88 11.77
C ASP A 683 8.11 -25.37 12.32
N SER A 684 7.19 -26.26 12.64
CA SER A 684 5.87 -25.90 13.16
C SER A 684 5.98 -25.08 14.44
N HIS A 685 5.34 -23.91 14.43
CA HIS A 685 5.33 -22.97 15.55
C HIS A 685 3.96 -22.28 15.61
N PRO A 686 3.40 -21.99 16.81
CA PRO A 686 2.07 -21.39 16.94
C PRO A 686 1.95 -19.97 16.33
N ASP A 687 3.07 -19.27 16.18
CA ASP A 687 3.13 -17.92 15.62
C ASP A 687 3.52 -17.88 14.12
N LEU A 688 3.68 -19.03 13.46
CA LEU A 688 3.93 -19.16 12.02
C LEU A 688 2.66 -19.57 11.25
N PRO A 689 2.50 -19.15 9.97
CA PRO A 689 1.36 -19.54 9.14
C PRO A 689 1.28 -21.06 8.90
N ALA A 690 0.05 -21.58 8.75
CA ALA A 690 -0.17 -22.95 8.26
C ALA A 690 -0.05 -23.01 6.75
N LEU A 691 0.49 -24.12 6.25
CA LEU A 691 0.76 -24.35 4.83
C LEU A 691 -0.01 -25.59 4.33
N TYR A 692 -0.62 -25.45 3.13
CA TYR A 692 -1.30 -26.53 2.43
C TYR A 692 -0.88 -26.53 0.96
N LEU A 693 -0.65 -27.71 0.41
CA LEU A 693 -0.41 -27.89 -1.02
C LEU A 693 -1.65 -28.49 -1.68
N LYS A 694 -2.07 -27.90 -2.80
CA LYS A 694 -3.19 -28.37 -3.60
C LYS A 694 -2.87 -29.72 -4.23
N GLY A 695 -3.81 -30.66 -4.19
CA GLY A 695 -3.75 -31.91 -4.94
C GLY A 695 -3.58 -31.66 -6.43
N GLY A 696 -2.82 -32.49 -7.10
CA GLY A 696 -2.41 -32.33 -8.51
C GLY A 696 -1.19 -31.40 -8.68
N SER A 697 -0.47 -31.03 -7.61
CA SER A 697 0.60 -30.05 -7.70
C SER A 697 1.95 -30.59 -7.25
N ILE A 698 3.00 -30.08 -7.89
CA ILE A 698 4.41 -30.25 -7.49
C ILE A 698 5.03 -28.87 -7.34
N ILE A 699 5.68 -28.60 -6.22
CA ILE A 699 6.49 -27.40 -6.03
C ILE A 699 7.95 -27.77 -5.78
N ALA A 700 8.84 -26.96 -6.35
CA ALA A 700 10.30 -27.12 -6.19
C ALA A 700 10.80 -26.24 -5.06
N LEU A 701 11.66 -26.77 -4.21
CA LEU A 701 12.20 -26.16 -3.01
C LEU A 701 13.72 -26.28 -2.98
N ALA A 702 14.40 -25.39 -2.25
CA ALA A 702 15.84 -25.40 -2.04
C ALA A 702 16.20 -25.57 -0.54
N PRO A 703 17.46 -25.86 -0.20
CA PRO A 703 17.96 -25.65 1.16
C PRO A 703 17.79 -24.19 1.61
N PRO A 704 17.63 -23.92 2.92
CA PRO A 704 17.49 -22.57 3.41
C PRO A 704 18.87 -21.90 3.53
N HIS A 705 19.30 -21.27 2.46
CA HIS A 705 20.56 -20.51 2.43
C HIS A 705 20.47 -19.21 3.23
N GLN A 706 21.63 -18.64 3.61
CA GLN A 706 21.70 -17.34 4.28
C GLN A 706 21.48 -16.14 3.32
N HIS A 707 21.72 -16.35 2.05
CA HIS A 707 21.43 -15.42 0.96
C HIS A 707 21.38 -16.16 -0.38
N VAL A 708 20.73 -15.55 -1.37
CA VAL A 708 20.54 -16.17 -2.70
C VAL A 708 21.86 -16.55 -3.38
N GLY A 709 22.93 -15.76 -3.17
CA GLY A 709 24.23 -16.03 -3.75
C GLY A 709 24.97 -17.27 -3.19
N GLN A 710 24.47 -17.93 -2.16
CA GLN A 710 24.99 -19.22 -1.68
C GLN A 710 24.44 -20.40 -2.49
N ALA A 711 23.32 -20.21 -3.18
CA ALA A 711 22.71 -21.28 -3.95
C ALA A 711 23.66 -21.77 -5.06
N SER A 712 23.78 -23.08 -5.19
CA SER A 712 24.59 -23.75 -6.19
C SER A 712 23.75 -24.65 -7.08
N ASP A 713 24.14 -24.80 -8.34
CA ASP A 713 23.53 -25.76 -9.25
C ASP A 713 23.63 -27.21 -8.77
N THR A 714 24.54 -27.48 -7.85
CA THR A 714 24.74 -28.82 -7.25
C THR A 714 23.97 -29.05 -5.97
N ASP A 715 23.25 -28.04 -5.48
CA ASP A 715 22.38 -28.20 -4.30
C ASP A 715 21.30 -29.23 -4.54
N ASP A 716 20.91 -29.93 -3.47
CA ASP A 716 19.81 -30.88 -3.53
C ASP A 716 18.52 -30.16 -3.94
N LEU A 717 17.82 -30.69 -4.94
CA LEU A 717 16.49 -30.22 -5.32
C LEU A 717 15.45 -31.02 -4.54
N LEU A 718 14.60 -30.34 -3.78
CA LEU A 718 13.46 -30.96 -3.14
C LEU A 718 12.20 -30.72 -3.97
N LEU A 719 11.47 -31.77 -4.33
CA LEU A 719 10.12 -31.71 -4.86
C LEU A 719 9.09 -32.12 -3.82
N LEU A 720 8.17 -31.22 -3.51
CA LEU A 720 7.01 -31.53 -2.69
C LEU A 720 5.86 -31.89 -3.60
N VAL A 721 5.28 -33.09 -3.44
CA VAL A 721 4.29 -33.67 -4.36
C VAL A 721 2.98 -33.91 -3.62
N ALA A 722 1.88 -33.39 -4.12
CA ALA A 722 0.51 -33.69 -3.70
C ALA A 722 -0.29 -34.24 -4.89
N LEU A 723 -0.74 -35.49 -4.80
CA LEU A 723 -1.52 -36.09 -5.88
C LEU A 723 -2.99 -35.62 -5.82
N ASP A 724 -3.62 -35.52 -6.98
CA ASP A 724 -5.06 -35.33 -7.13
C ASP A 724 -5.87 -36.64 -6.95
N GLU A 725 -7.18 -36.56 -7.21
CA GLU A 725 -8.09 -37.72 -7.14
C GLU A 725 -7.75 -38.80 -8.18
N ASP A 726 -7.19 -38.43 -9.31
CA ASP A 726 -6.72 -39.32 -10.36
C ASP A 726 -5.33 -39.90 -10.08
N GLY A 727 -4.69 -39.53 -9.00
CA GLY A 727 -3.34 -39.96 -8.61
C GLY A 727 -2.25 -39.27 -9.43
N LYS A 728 -2.46 -38.07 -9.94
CA LYS A 728 -1.52 -37.29 -10.75
C LYS A 728 -1.10 -36.00 -10.05
N ALA A 729 0.07 -35.52 -10.42
CA ALA A 729 0.52 -34.16 -10.09
C ALA A 729 1.50 -33.64 -11.13
N GLU A 730 1.49 -32.32 -11.33
CA GLU A 730 2.42 -31.62 -12.23
C GLU A 730 2.91 -30.33 -11.59
N GLY A 731 4.10 -29.87 -11.97
CA GLY A 731 4.66 -28.60 -11.54
C GLY A 731 5.84 -28.19 -12.38
N ILE A 732 6.15 -26.91 -12.37
CA ILE A 732 7.24 -26.33 -13.16
C ILE A 732 8.32 -25.73 -12.26
N LEU A 733 9.55 -25.73 -12.74
CA LEU A 733 10.70 -25.06 -12.15
C LEU A 733 11.44 -24.26 -13.21
N PHE A 734 11.54 -22.96 -13.01
CA PHE A 734 12.35 -22.06 -13.82
C PHE A 734 13.72 -21.80 -13.17
N GLU A 735 14.77 -21.89 -13.97
CA GLU A 735 16.15 -21.66 -13.54
C GLU A 735 16.91 -20.90 -14.62
N ASP A 736 17.62 -19.84 -14.24
CA ASP A 736 18.53 -19.04 -15.05
C ASP A 736 19.73 -18.60 -14.21
N ASP A 737 20.48 -17.58 -14.68
CA ASP A 737 21.60 -16.99 -13.92
C ASP A 737 21.18 -16.16 -12.68
N GLY A 738 19.88 -15.85 -12.53
CA GLY A 738 19.30 -15.14 -11.39
C GLY A 738 19.42 -13.60 -11.44
N ASP A 739 20.20 -13.01 -12.32
CA ASP A 739 20.46 -11.57 -12.34
C ASP A 739 20.54 -10.96 -13.75
N GLY A 740 20.84 -11.77 -14.77
CA GLY A 740 21.06 -11.32 -16.13
C GLY A 740 19.87 -11.47 -17.07
N TYR A 741 20.10 -11.14 -18.34
CA TYR A 741 19.09 -11.23 -19.41
C TYR A 741 19.29 -12.43 -20.35
N GLU A 742 20.17 -13.38 -20.02
CA GLU A 742 20.40 -14.54 -20.87
C GLU A 742 19.13 -15.40 -21.06
N TYR A 743 18.18 -15.36 -20.10
CA TYR A 743 16.90 -16.04 -20.24
C TYR A 743 16.11 -15.57 -21.49
N THR A 744 16.23 -14.30 -21.91
CA THR A 744 15.57 -13.76 -23.12
C THR A 744 16.17 -14.30 -24.40
N ARG A 745 17.39 -14.88 -24.31
CA ARG A 745 18.16 -15.49 -25.41
C ARG A 745 18.23 -17.02 -25.30
N ASN A 746 17.22 -17.60 -24.66
CA ASN A 746 17.12 -19.04 -24.39
C ASN A 746 18.11 -19.58 -23.32
N GLY A 747 18.83 -18.70 -22.60
CA GLY A 747 19.76 -19.05 -21.53
C GLY A 747 19.05 -19.37 -20.21
N TYR A 748 18.09 -20.28 -20.24
CA TYR A 748 17.33 -20.72 -19.06
C TYR A 748 17.04 -22.21 -19.15
N ARG A 749 16.50 -22.77 -18.09
CA ARG A 749 15.90 -24.11 -18.05
C ARG A 749 14.53 -24.02 -17.36
N LEU A 750 13.47 -24.38 -18.10
CA LEU A 750 12.14 -24.59 -17.56
C LEU A 750 11.86 -26.08 -17.58
N THR A 751 11.78 -26.68 -16.39
CA THR A 751 11.52 -28.09 -16.22
C THR A 751 10.08 -28.32 -15.79
N THR A 752 9.33 -29.14 -16.51
CA THR A 752 8.04 -29.68 -16.08
C THR A 752 8.27 -31.03 -15.44
N TYR A 753 7.95 -31.17 -14.16
CA TYR A 753 7.92 -32.43 -13.43
C TYR A 753 6.51 -33.00 -13.41
N GLY A 754 6.36 -34.30 -13.51
CA GLY A 754 5.09 -34.99 -13.36
C GLY A 754 5.21 -36.15 -12.39
N ALA A 755 4.15 -36.43 -11.66
CA ALA A 755 3.98 -37.58 -10.81
C ALA A 755 2.71 -38.34 -11.24
N GLU A 756 2.77 -39.65 -11.28
CA GLU A 756 1.62 -40.50 -11.63
C GLU A 756 1.63 -41.78 -10.80
N ARG A 757 0.50 -42.07 -10.18
CA ARG A 757 0.28 -43.29 -9.39
C ARG A 757 -0.23 -44.41 -10.30
N GLN A 758 0.45 -45.54 -10.25
CA GLN A 758 0.01 -46.80 -10.88
C GLN A 758 -0.02 -47.89 -9.80
N SER A 759 -1.19 -48.29 -9.38
CA SER A 759 -1.42 -49.16 -8.22
C SER A 759 -0.77 -48.63 -6.94
N SER A 760 0.23 -49.28 -6.42
CA SER A 760 0.97 -48.90 -5.20
C SER A 760 2.26 -48.13 -5.48
N VAL A 761 2.57 -47.78 -6.74
CA VAL A 761 3.80 -47.08 -7.11
C VAL A 761 3.47 -45.71 -7.65
N VAL A 762 4.14 -44.67 -7.14
CA VAL A 762 4.15 -43.31 -7.73
C VAL A 762 5.46 -43.14 -8.47
N SER A 763 5.36 -42.84 -9.76
CA SER A 763 6.52 -42.50 -10.59
C SER A 763 6.64 -40.99 -10.73
N VAL A 764 7.77 -40.39 -10.29
CA VAL A 764 8.08 -38.98 -10.46
C VAL A 764 9.14 -38.84 -11.54
N ARG A 765 8.89 -38.02 -12.56
CA ARG A 765 9.78 -37.87 -13.72
C ARG A 765 9.72 -36.47 -14.31
N VAL A 766 10.71 -36.14 -15.12
CA VAL A 766 10.67 -34.96 -16.00
C VAL A 766 9.78 -35.28 -17.20
N LEU A 767 8.77 -34.44 -17.44
CA LEU A 767 7.87 -34.53 -18.60
C LEU A 767 8.40 -33.70 -19.76
N LYS A 768 8.92 -32.50 -19.49
CA LYS A 768 9.41 -31.55 -20.49
C LYS A 768 10.58 -30.76 -19.94
N THR A 769 11.49 -30.36 -20.81
CA THR A 769 12.55 -29.37 -20.51
C THR A 769 12.63 -28.38 -21.67
N GLU A 770 12.60 -27.09 -21.36
CA GLU A 770 12.73 -25.98 -22.30
C GLU A 770 13.95 -25.13 -21.93
N GLY A 771 14.50 -24.37 -22.92
CA GLY A 771 15.70 -23.59 -22.75
C GLY A 771 16.99 -24.33 -23.07
N SER A 772 18.12 -23.61 -23.05
CA SER A 772 19.43 -24.15 -23.46
C SER A 772 20.33 -24.54 -22.29
N LEU A 773 19.98 -24.16 -21.04
CA LEU A 773 20.80 -24.56 -19.89
C LEU A 773 20.74 -26.07 -19.65
N LYS A 774 21.93 -26.64 -19.53
CA LYS A 774 22.07 -28.07 -19.23
C LYS A 774 21.56 -28.36 -17.82
N ARG A 775 20.92 -29.51 -17.65
CA ARG A 775 20.53 -29.99 -16.32
C ARG A 775 21.78 -30.30 -15.48
N PRO A 776 21.91 -29.76 -14.27
CA PRO A 776 23.02 -30.11 -13.41
C PRO A 776 22.85 -31.52 -12.85
N ARG A 777 23.96 -32.16 -12.53
CA ARG A 777 23.94 -33.42 -11.80
C ARG A 777 23.83 -33.20 -10.32
N ARG A 778 22.58 -33.14 -9.82
CA ARG A 778 22.27 -32.94 -8.40
C ARG A 778 21.38 -34.06 -7.87
N ARG A 779 21.34 -34.24 -6.57
CA ARG A 779 20.40 -35.17 -5.95
C ARG A 779 18.99 -34.61 -6.03
N LEU A 780 18.02 -35.50 -6.26
CA LEU A 780 16.60 -35.21 -6.22
C LEU A 780 16.02 -35.84 -4.96
N HIS A 781 15.48 -35.04 -4.07
CA HIS A 781 14.72 -35.44 -2.91
C HIS A 781 13.23 -35.24 -3.25
N VAL A 782 12.42 -36.27 -3.17
CA VAL A 782 10.98 -36.19 -3.37
C VAL A 782 10.27 -36.48 -2.06
N GLN A 783 9.36 -35.60 -1.66
CA GLN A 783 8.47 -35.76 -0.53
C GLN A 783 7.03 -35.85 -1.05
N LEU A 784 6.46 -37.04 -1.03
CA LEU A 784 5.07 -37.33 -1.37
C LEU A 784 4.21 -37.12 -0.13
N LEU A 785 3.32 -36.11 -0.17
CA LEU A 785 2.40 -35.79 0.92
C LEU A 785 1.26 -36.79 0.99
N LEU A 786 0.91 -37.20 2.24
CA LEU A 786 -0.19 -38.12 2.53
C LEU A 786 -1.35 -37.45 3.27
N GLY A 787 -1.17 -36.17 3.69
CA GLY A 787 -2.07 -35.43 4.59
C GLY A 787 -1.69 -35.58 6.05
N GLY A 788 -2.23 -34.72 6.91
CA GLY A 788 -1.96 -34.72 8.36
C GLY A 788 -0.47 -34.58 8.70
N PHE A 789 0.29 -33.83 7.90
CA PHE A 789 1.75 -33.65 7.99
C PHE A 789 2.57 -34.90 7.67
N ALA A 790 1.95 -36.02 7.32
CA ALA A 790 2.64 -37.25 6.94
C ALA A 790 3.15 -37.16 5.49
N LYS A 791 4.31 -37.73 5.25
CA LYS A 791 4.93 -37.82 3.93
C LYS A 791 5.76 -39.07 3.79
N ILE A 792 5.97 -39.48 2.53
CA ILE A 792 6.93 -40.51 2.15
C ILE A 792 8.07 -39.82 1.41
N GLU A 793 9.30 -40.18 1.71
CA GLU A 793 10.49 -39.62 1.12
C GLU A 793 11.23 -40.62 0.24
N ALA A 794 11.74 -40.12 -0.88
CA ALA A 794 12.60 -40.92 -1.77
C ALA A 794 13.71 -40.06 -2.37
N TRP A 795 14.84 -40.67 -2.70
CA TRP A 795 16.02 -39.98 -3.21
C TRP A 795 16.43 -40.59 -4.56
N GLY A 796 16.85 -39.74 -5.47
CA GLY A 796 17.35 -40.07 -6.79
C GLY A 796 18.24 -38.99 -7.37
N ILE A 797 18.35 -38.99 -8.69
CA ILE A 797 19.10 -37.96 -9.46
C ILE A 797 18.12 -37.15 -10.29
N ASP A 798 18.29 -35.83 -10.31
CA ASP A 798 17.46 -34.92 -11.10
C ASP A 798 17.59 -35.26 -12.59
N GLY A 799 16.43 -35.53 -13.24
CA GLY A 799 16.33 -35.97 -14.62
C GLY A 799 16.07 -37.47 -14.78
N GLU A 800 16.28 -38.29 -13.76
CA GLU A 800 15.94 -39.70 -13.77
C GLU A 800 14.52 -39.95 -13.25
N THR A 801 13.90 -41.05 -13.62
CA THR A 801 12.58 -41.46 -13.09
C THR A 801 12.76 -42.04 -11.69
N LEU A 802 12.09 -41.44 -10.71
CA LEU A 802 12.07 -41.93 -9.33
C LEU A 802 10.77 -42.64 -9.03
N GLN A 803 10.85 -43.84 -8.46
CA GLN A 803 9.68 -44.61 -8.05
C GLN A 803 9.53 -44.61 -6.52
N ILE A 804 8.32 -44.34 -6.05
CA ILE A 804 7.97 -44.30 -4.63
C ILE A 804 6.89 -45.38 -4.39
N LEU A 805 7.17 -46.31 -3.49
CA LEU A 805 6.19 -47.32 -3.09
C LEU A 805 5.25 -46.71 -2.05
N ILE A 806 3.95 -46.67 -2.32
CA ILE A 806 2.93 -46.29 -1.36
C ILE A 806 2.65 -47.50 -0.46
N PRO A 807 2.74 -47.36 0.86
CA PRO A 807 2.37 -48.40 1.82
C PRO A 807 0.88 -48.77 1.73
N SER A 808 0.47 -49.82 2.43
CA SER A 808 -0.93 -50.21 2.53
C SER A 808 -1.76 -49.05 3.18
N GLU A 809 -3.06 -49.01 2.90
CA GLU A 809 -3.98 -48.00 3.49
C GLU A 809 -3.88 -47.92 5.03
N LYS A 810 -3.71 -49.08 5.69
CA LYS A 810 -3.52 -49.13 7.14
C LYS A 810 -2.21 -48.47 7.57
N GLU A 811 -1.14 -48.67 6.85
CA GLU A 811 0.16 -48.04 7.13
C GLU A 811 0.11 -46.55 6.84
N VAL A 812 -0.54 -46.13 5.75
CA VAL A 812 -0.79 -44.69 5.45
C VAL A 812 -1.59 -44.04 6.59
N SER A 813 -2.65 -44.68 7.06
CA SER A 813 -3.43 -44.16 8.21
C SER A 813 -2.60 -44.01 9.47
N ASN A 814 -1.71 -44.98 9.73
CA ASN A 814 -0.79 -44.88 10.88
C ASN A 814 0.24 -43.75 10.70
N LEU A 815 0.79 -43.55 9.49
CA LEU A 815 1.70 -42.44 9.18
C LEU A 815 1.02 -41.09 9.38
N VAL A 816 -0.25 -40.95 8.94
CA VAL A 816 -1.02 -39.74 9.17
C VAL A 816 -1.23 -39.45 10.66
N LEU A 817 -1.59 -40.45 11.44
CA LEU A 817 -1.71 -40.29 12.89
C LEU A 817 -0.39 -39.89 13.55
N LEU A 818 0.72 -40.50 13.17
CA LEU A 818 2.07 -40.16 13.65
C LEU A 818 2.45 -38.73 13.24
N GLY A 819 2.22 -38.34 11.99
CA GLY A 819 2.48 -36.98 11.49
C GLY A 819 1.72 -35.92 12.28
N GLN A 820 0.44 -36.18 12.57
CA GLN A 820 -0.39 -35.29 13.39
C GLN A 820 0.13 -35.22 14.84
N GLN A 821 0.57 -36.34 15.40
CA GLN A 821 1.13 -36.39 16.74
C GLN A 821 2.45 -35.61 16.80
N GLU A 822 3.34 -35.82 15.85
CA GLU A 822 4.62 -35.11 15.76
C GLU A 822 4.40 -33.59 15.60
N PHE A 823 3.45 -33.19 14.77
CA PHE A 823 3.07 -31.78 14.62
C PHE A 823 2.62 -31.20 15.96
N ARG A 824 1.70 -31.86 16.67
CA ARG A 824 1.24 -31.41 17.98
C ARG A 824 2.38 -31.31 18.99
N THR A 825 3.25 -32.33 19.04
CA THR A 825 4.40 -32.33 19.92
C THR A 825 5.35 -31.16 19.65
N ARG A 826 5.58 -30.82 18.36
CA ARG A 826 6.38 -29.63 17.99
C ARG A 826 5.74 -28.34 18.44
N ILE A 827 4.41 -28.16 18.19
CA ILE A 827 3.66 -26.99 18.65
C ILE A 827 3.71 -26.85 20.17
N GLU A 828 3.49 -27.96 20.92
CA GLU A 828 3.50 -27.97 22.41
C GLU A 828 4.90 -27.74 22.99
N SER A 829 5.95 -28.17 22.28
CA SER A 829 7.35 -28.00 22.73
C SER A 829 7.98 -26.68 22.28
N SER A 830 7.36 -25.98 21.34
CA SER A 830 7.84 -24.67 20.91
C SER A 830 7.64 -23.63 22.02
N ARG A 831 8.50 -22.63 22.06
CA ARG A 831 8.35 -21.50 22.98
C ARG A 831 7.55 -20.40 22.24
N PRO A 832 6.25 -20.23 22.53
CA PRO A 832 5.50 -19.16 21.90
C PRO A 832 6.07 -17.81 22.31
N ILE A 833 5.98 -16.85 21.41
CA ILE A 833 6.36 -15.46 21.73
C ILE A 833 5.46 -14.99 22.90
N PRO A 834 6.03 -14.47 24.01
CA PRO A 834 5.27 -14.06 25.17
C PRO A 834 4.19 -13.04 24.83
N ASP A 835 3.04 -13.15 25.49
CA ASP A 835 2.03 -12.10 25.44
C ASP A 835 2.45 -10.93 26.34
N GLU A 836 2.18 -9.71 25.92
CA GLU A 836 2.54 -8.47 26.66
C GLU A 836 2.04 -8.43 28.12
N ASN A 837 1.12 -9.32 28.51
CA ASN A 837 0.56 -9.38 29.85
C ASN A 837 1.37 -10.24 30.83
N ASP A 838 2.41 -10.98 30.38
CA ASP A 838 3.15 -11.91 31.23
C ASP A 838 4.35 -11.26 31.94
N GLY A 839 4.27 -10.01 32.32
CA GLY A 839 5.04 -9.40 33.42
C GLY A 839 6.55 -9.27 33.27
N ALA A 840 7.13 -9.46 32.09
CA ALA A 840 8.54 -9.27 31.84
C ALA A 840 8.84 -7.96 31.08
N GLY A 841 8.87 -6.88 31.85
CA GLY A 841 9.80 -5.79 31.66
C GLY A 841 9.65 -4.84 30.48
N HIS A 842 8.68 -3.93 30.48
CA HIS A 842 8.91 -2.56 30.03
C HIS A 842 8.19 -1.61 30.98
N LYS A 843 8.79 -1.32 32.12
CA LYS A 843 8.29 -0.32 33.09
C LYS A 843 8.15 1.10 32.52
N GLY A 844 8.72 1.39 31.36
CA GLY A 844 8.63 2.71 30.70
C GLY A 844 7.34 2.92 29.91
N VAL A 845 6.74 1.87 29.30
CA VAL A 845 5.55 1.99 28.45
C VAL A 845 4.24 2.01 29.25
N GLU A 846 4.21 1.40 30.44
CA GLU A 846 3.02 1.43 31.32
C GLU A 846 2.74 2.82 31.91
N LEU A 847 3.77 3.60 32.21
CA LEU A 847 3.61 4.96 32.73
C LEU A 847 2.94 5.92 31.72
N SER A 848 3.17 5.74 30.41
CA SER A 848 2.55 6.56 29.37
C SER A 848 1.05 6.26 29.13
N ARG A 849 0.53 5.13 29.60
CA ARG A 849 -0.88 4.71 29.45
C ARG A 849 -1.75 5.01 30.67
N THR A 850 -1.18 5.53 31.75
CA THR A 850 -1.96 5.93 32.92
C THR A 850 -2.58 7.31 32.69
N PRO A 851 -3.90 7.48 32.83
CA PRO A 851 -4.50 8.81 32.76
C PRO A 851 -3.92 9.71 33.82
N VAL A 852 -3.56 10.93 33.47
CA VAL A 852 -3.04 11.92 34.39
C VAL A 852 -4.20 12.70 35.00
N ASP A 853 -4.32 12.65 36.34
CA ASP A 853 -5.29 13.43 37.10
C ASP A 853 -4.65 14.79 37.47
N MET A 854 -5.21 15.86 36.92
CA MET A 854 -4.77 17.24 37.15
C MET A 854 -5.82 17.98 37.97
N ARG A 855 -5.41 18.75 38.96
CA ARG A 855 -6.31 19.56 39.79
C ARG A 855 -5.80 21.01 39.86
N SER A 856 -6.70 21.95 39.63
CA SER A 856 -6.43 23.37 39.85
C SER A 856 -7.69 24.07 40.35
N GLY A 857 -7.61 24.61 41.57
CA GLY A 857 -8.77 25.20 42.24
C GLY A 857 -9.90 24.19 42.42
N ASP A 858 -11.09 24.56 42.00
CA ASP A 858 -12.32 23.77 42.08
C ASP A 858 -12.51 22.78 40.92
N TRP A 859 -11.50 22.54 40.07
CA TRP A 859 -11.59 21.70 38.91
C TRP A 859 -10.61 20.52 38.97
N ALA A 860 -11.12 19.37 38.58
CA ALA A 860 -10.31 18.16 38.29
C ALA A 860 -10.45 17.76 36.85
N LEU A 861 -9.34 17.42 36.20
CA LEU A 861 -9.25 16.98 34.83
C LEU A 861 -8.55 15.62 34.78
N LYS A 862 -9.05 14.71 33.95
CA LYS A 862 -8.37 13.47 33.61
C LYS A 862 -7.95 13.50 32.16
N VAL A 863 -6.66 13.47 31.94
CA VAL A 863 -6.04 13.57 30.61
C VAL A 863 -5.41 12.24 30.23
N VAL A 864 -5.54 11.83 28.97
CA VAL A 864 -4.96 10.61 28.41
C VAL A 864 -3.87 11.02 27.41
N PRO A 865 -2.58 11.05 27.83
CA PRO A 865 -1.49 11.57 27.00
C PRO A 865 -1.27 10.77 25.70
N TRP A 866 -1.29 9.44 25.77
CA TRP A 866 -0.97 8.52 24.66
C TRP A 866 -1.97 8.51 23.49
N ILE A 867 -3.09 9.19 23.58
CA ILE A 867 -4.04 9.37 22.47
C ILE A 867 -4.18 10.86 22.10
N GLY A 868 -3.06 11.55 22.06
CA GLY A 868 -2.99 12.95 21.69
C GLY A 868 -3.50 13.91 22.77
N GLY A 869 -3.28 13.60 24.05
CA GLY A 869 -3.63 14.46 25.17
C GLY A 869 -5.13 14.70 25.33
N ARG A 870 -5.96 13.67 25.15
CA ARG A 870 -7.42 13.79 25.28
C ARG A 870 -7.84 13.99 26.72
N ILE A 871 -8.70 14.99 26.98
CA ILE A 871 -9.40 15.13 28.25
C ILE A 871 -10.59 14.17 28.22
N ILE A 872 -10.58 13.16 29.09
CA ILE A 872 -11.63 12.16 29.16
C ILE A 872 -12.64 12.41 30.30
N ALA A 873 -12.26 13.23 31.28
CA ALA A 873 -13.16 13.65 32.34
C ALA A 873 -12.79 15.06 32.81
N MET A 874 -13.80 15.86 33.15
CA MET A 874 -13.67 17.16 33.82
C MET A 874 -14.73 17.22 34.91
N GLU A 875 -14.33 17.58 36.12
CA GLU A 875 -15.22 17.64 37.28
C GLU A 875 -15.03 18.95 38.01
N HIS A 876 -16.17 19.59 38.38
CA HIS A 876 -16.19 20.74 39.25
C HIS A 876 -16.43 20.28 40.69
N LEU A 877 -15.36 20.27 41.49
CA LEU A 877 -15.34 19.68 42.83
C LEU A 877 -16.43 20.18 43.81
N PRO A 878 -16.79 21.51 43.85
CA PRO A 878 -17.83 21.99 44.72
C PRO A 878 -19.25 21.54 44.36
N SER A 879 -19.48 21.11 43.12
CA SER A 879 -20.82 20.74 42.63
C SER A 879 -21.02 19.26 42.44
N GLU A 880 -19.98 18.44 42.58
CA GLU A 880 -19.93 16.98 42.31
C GLU A 880 -20.62 16.58 41.00
N LYS A 881 -20.63 17.45 40.00
CA LYS A 881 -21.22 17.18 38.67
C LYS A 881 -20.16 16.77 37.68
N PRO A 882 -20.14 15.52 37.24
CA PRO A 882 -19.23 15.08 36.19
C PRO A 882 -19.67 15.64 34.83
N TYR A 883 -18.76 16.28 34.13
CA TYR A 883 -18.92 16.65 32.73
C TYR A 883 -18.09 15.68 31.86
N SER A 884 -18.75 14.71 31.22
CA SER A 884 -18.04 13.86 30.26
C SER A 884 -17.90 14.59 28.92
N MET A 885 -16.70 15.01 28.61
CA MET A 885 -16.37 15.58 27.32
C MET A 885 -15.22 14.80 26.70
N ILE A 886 -15.46 14.13 25.56
CA ILE A 886 -14.39 13.54 24.73
C ILE A 886 -13.98 14.60 23.71
N TYR A 887 -13.04 15.48 24.08
CA TYR A 887 -12.39 16.36 23.13
C TYR A 887 -10.90 16.04 23.04
N SER A 888 -10.40 15.89 21.83
CA SER A 888 -8.97 15.78 21.58
C SER A 888 -8.33 17.15 21.83
N LEU A 889 -7.28 17.18 22.65
CA LEU A 889 -6.43 18.38 22.83
C LEU A 889 -5.95 18.91 21.46
N LYS A 890 -5.75 18.02 20.49
CA LYS A 890 -5.43 18.34 19.12
C LYS A 890 -6.47 19.24 18.44
N HIS A 891 -7.76 19.11 18.77
CA HIS A 891 -8.83 19.99 18.25
C HIS A 891 -8.87 21.34 18.97
N VAL A 892 -8.64 21.36 20.27
CA VAL A 892 -8.53 22.61 21.03
C VAL A 892 -7.28 23.37 20.60
N LEU A 893 -6.18 22.67 20.34
CA LEU A 893 -4.92 23.23 19.86
C LEU A 893 -4.96 23.57 18.36
N LEU A 894 -5.74 22.85 17.54
CA LEU A 894 -5.99 23.22 16.16
C LEU A 894 -6.76 24.55 16.06
N VAL A 895 -7.74 24.76 16.94
CA VAL A 895 -8.43 26.06 17.06
C VAL A 895 -7.46 27.16 17.54
N TYR A 896 -6.58 26.85 18.48
CA TYR A 896 -5.53 27.76 18.92
C TYR A 896 -4.48 28.05 17.83
N TYR A 897 -4.11 27.03 17.06
CA TYR A 897 -3.22 27.13 15.89
C TYR A 897 -3.83 27.98 14.76
N MET A 898 -5.11 27.80 14.46
CA MET A 898 -5.81 28.62 13.46
C MET A 898 -5.95 30.08 13.91
N LEU A 899 -5.97 30.34 15.23
CA LEU A 899 -6.11 31.69 15.78
C LEU A 899 -4.77 32.42 15.96
N PHE A 900 -3.67 31.73 16.21
CA PHE A 900 -2.41 32.37 16.69
C PHE A 900 -1.15 32.10 15.83
N GLY A 901 -1.24 31.33 14.77
CA GLY A 901 -0.13 31.17 13.79
C GLY A 901 1.22 30.63 14.32
N TYR A 902 2.11 30.42 13.43
CA TYR A 902 3.44 29.81 13.39
C TYR A 902 4.32 29.65 14.65
N LYS A 903 4.22 30.49 15.66
CA LYS A 903 5.10 30.42 16.85
C LYS A 903 4.80 29.27 17.81
N VAL A 904 3.64 28.66 17.73
CA VAL A 904 3.26 27.54 18.59
C VAL A 904 3.88 26.23 18.08
N ARG A 905 4.23 26.13 16.79
CA ARG A 905 4.81 24.93 16.19
C ARG A 905 6.24 24.65 16.66
N GLU A 906 7.09 25.66 16.79
CA GLU A 906 8.46 25.49 17.31
C GLU A 906 8.48 25.07 18.78
N ALA A 907 7.49 25.49 19.56
CA ALA A 907 7.32 25.02 20.93
C ALA A 907 6.79 23.57 20.98
N PHE A 908 6.07 23.10 19.94
CA PHE A 908 5.48 21.77 19.89
C PHE A 908 6.43 20.67 19.38
N ILE A 909 7.37 21.01 18.50
CA ILE A 909 8.42 20.08 18.05
C ILE A 909 9.45 19.82 19.16
N ALA A 910 9.55 20.74 20.12
CA ALA A 910 10.38 20.61 21.32
C ALA A 910 9.66 19.94 22.51
N LEU A 911 8.41 19.52 22.35
CA LEU A 911 7.56 18.98 23.41
C LEU A 911 7.43 17.44 23.33
N ASP A 912 8.57 16.73 23.20
CA ASP A 912 8.70 15.37 23.66
C ASP A 912 8.93 15.28 25.18
N ASP A 913 8.88 16.42 25.86
CA ASP A 913 9.05 16.50 27.30
C ASP A 913 7.68 16.60 27.98
N GLU A 914 7.24 15.45 28.50
CA GLU A 914 5.96 15.29 29.21
C GLU A 914 5.85 16.25 30.42
N GLU A 915 6.95 16.55 31.11
CA GLU A 915 7.00 17.53 32.20
C GLU A 915 6.77 18.96 31.71
N LEU A 916 7.23 19.32 30.54
CA LEU A 916 7.04 20.66 29.98
C LEU A 916 5.59 20.85 29.48
N LEU A 917 4.96 19.82 28.90
CA LEU A 917 3.54 19.84 28.52
C LEU A 917 2.65 19.99 29.75
N LEU A 918 2.93 19.23 30.80
CA LEU A 918 2.24 19.30 32.07
C LEU A 918 2.45 20.67 32.77
N SER A 919 3.66 21.23 32.69
CA SER A 919 3.99 22.55 33.22
C SER A 919 3.23 23.67 32.52
N ILE A 920 3.09 23.61 31.19
CA ILE A 920 2.32 24.58 30.40
C ILE A 920 0.83 24.45 30.68
N LEU A 921 0.27 23.25 30.74
CA LEU A 921 -1.12 23.00 31.10
C LEU A 921 -1.42 23.46 32.52
N TYR A 922 -0.53 23.19 33.48
CA TYR A 922 -0.65 23.63 34.86
C TYR A 922 -0.60 25.16 34.99
N LYS A 923 0.28 25.81 34.20
CA LYS A 923 0.40 27.26 34.15
C LYS A 923 -0.84 27.93 33.55
N LEU A 924 -1.41 27.36 32.50
CA LEU A 924 -2.66 27.80 31.90
C LEU A 924 -3.84 27.62 32.87
N LEU A 925 -3.96 26.50 33.56
CA LEU A 925 -4.98 26.29 34.59
C LEU A 925 -4.84 27.22 35.78
N LYS A 926 -3.61 27.54 36.18
CA LYS A 926 -3.34 28.45 37.30
C LYS A 926 -3.63 29.92 36.95
N GLU A 927 -3.38 30.36 35.71
CA GLU A 927 -3.65 31.70 35.26
C GLU A 927 -5.14 31.98 34.99
N TYR A 928 -5.91 30.94 34.58
CA TYR A 928 -7.31 31.09 34.20
C TYR A 928 -8.30 30.46 35.19
N GLY A 929 -7.85 29.61 36.13
CA GLY A 929 -8.69 29.04 37.17
C GLY A 929 -8.93 30.02 38.36
N SER A 930 -8.17 31.11 38.46
CA SER A 930 -8.30 32.09 39.59
C SER A 930 -9.15 33.32 39.26
N SER A 931 -9.81 33.39 38.10
CA SER A 931 -10.60 34.56 37.69
C SER A 931 -12.09 34.27 37.52
N SER A 932 -12.68 33.39 38.36
CA SER A 932 -14.14 33.27 38.45
C SER A 932 -14.68 33.77 39.77
N SER A 933 -14.68 35.09 39.91
CA SER A 933 -15.64 35.78 40.75
C SER A 933 -16.40 36.76 39.85
N TYR A 934 -17.45 36.26 39.21
CA TYR A 934 -18.71 36.93 38.83
C TYR A 934 -19.68 35.91 38.28
#